data_755afb6eecd804da49abd0268e13e75c
#
_entry.id   755afb6eecd804da49abd0268e13e75c
#
_cell.length_a   1.000
_cell.length_b   1.000
_cell.length_c   1.000
_cell.angle_alpha   90.00
_cell.angle_beta   90.00
_cell.angle_gamma   90.00
#
_symmetry.space_group_name_H-M   'P 1'
#
loop_
_entity.id
_entity.type
_entity.pdbx_description
1 polymer ?
#
loop_
_entity_poly.entity_id
_entity_poly.type
_entity_poly.pdbx_seq_one_letter_code
_entity_poly.pdbx_strand_id
1 'polypeptide(L)'
;MKLRHNREKPIGFFVEEEAFDGVKRIATKVAEDFKRVSGEAPIFIHNEKEACESTILFATLGQSSLIDRWVADGTIDVTGIEGKVEVFQKVILENPFQKNQGEHTPTILVIVGSDKRGTIYGMFSLSEYIGVSPLHFWGDVEPLEKETIVMKKDIETISKEPSVKYRGFFINDEWPCFGNWTFSRYGGFNAKMYEQVFELLLRLKGNYLWPAMWTSSFPMDGPGNLSEELAHRYGVVIGASHHEPCLRASEEWDLVRGPHTRYGMDWNYYTNKEGLLNYWEDALKRSGHLEKIIMIGMRGERDSSMLGGKATVKENVDLLKEIIINQRQLIKEHVSYNSSLMIALYKEVEEYFYGSEKADGLKDWEGLDDVICMLCEDNFGFVRSLPTKDLGERKYGMYYHFDYHGGPISYEWMPSTSFERTKDQMSMAYDYGIREVWMVNVGDLKFNEVPLGFFMALAYDFEQYGSNQPLAVEMYTNQWVESTFPNTPSSVQKKIGEVLHGYIRLNSMRRPEALSASIYHPCHYLESDRMLKLVEKMEEDNEQVYEKLAGKAKRAYYSMIYVPAKGSINLLRMHVYSAMNIHYAKQGKKIANDYADFVTKCLKQDKAIMKEFATFQSEKWKGMELEEHIGFTNWNEDNCRNPLRITVEPFHKPRLVVNRKDDEKVYHKTYGSPMTLVVDDFLYEGNTQVIIEVANDGVGSIDFHLEWEKAVPWLDVHVTEELHKDPYGLMKQEGQRFTVNKQVELILTCHREQLTMLPSGTKFKIKGKDCTTVVVEVFGKARDRKALPPGTFLENRGVFTIEANHFAKNMDTKKGGFKELVNYGRSGSGMKVFPLTACFVDELERPSLIYNILIESPGEHVVEVWTTPTNSVERDKPLRMLVNEMECTLLPADVNAGSPEDERWCVGVLDNIRKTRCVTTFEEGVWEIRIQPLEAGLILERILVYKKGYKMPKSYLGPQEGYYT
;
A
#
# COMPACT_ATOMS: atom_id res chain seq x y z
N MET A 1 -9.05 -39.99 -17.85
CA MET A 1 -8.32 -40.15 -16.56
C MET A 1 -8.94 -39.26 -15.49
N LYS A 2 -9.30 -39.80 -14.35
CA LYS A 2 -9.88 -39.06 -13.22
C LYS A 2 -9.50 -39.75 -11.93
N LEU A 3 -8.94 -39.00 -11.00
CA LEU A 3 -8.79 -39.45 -9.62
C LEU A 3 -9.99 -38.95 -8.81
N ARG A 4 -10.44 -39.73 -7.85
CA ARG A 4 -11.56 -39.39 -6.98
C ARG A 4 -11.22 -39.61 -5.54
N HIS A 5 -11.71 -38.72 -4.70
CA HIS A 5 -11.65 -38.85 -3.24
C HIS A 5 -13.03 -38.54 -2.64
N ASN A 6 -13.54 -39.42 -1.85
CA ASN A 6 -14.73 -39.24 -1.03
C ASN A 6 -14.69 -40.19 0.16
N ARG A 7 -15.72 -40.17 0.99
CA ARG A 7 -15.81 -40.99 2.20
C ARG A 7 -15.81 -42.51 1.96
N GLU A 8 -16.37 -42.95 0.83
CA GLU A 8 -16.43 -44.38 0.49
C GLU A 8 -15.14 -44.89 -0.13
N LYS A 9 -14.48 -44.05 -0.90
CA LYS A 9 -13.22 -44.34 -1.61
C LYS A 9 -12.19 -43.23 -1.32
N PRO A 10 -11.56 -43.27 -0.16
CA PRO A 10 -10.50 -42.34 0.16
C PRO A 10 -9.30 -42.56 -0.76
N ILE A 11 -8.68 -41.44 -1.19
CA ILE A 11 -7.46 -41.49 -2.01
C ILE A 11 -6.25 -41.84 -1.16
N GLY A 12 -5.28 -42.57 -1.74
CA GLY A 12 -4.01 -42.88 -1.10
C GLY A 12 -3.01 -41.70 -1.26
N PHE A 13 -2.36 -41.29 -0.18
CA PHE A 13 -1.19 -40.40 -0.23
C PHE A 13 0.09 -41.24 -0.06
N PHE A 14 0.90 -41.29 -1.10
CA PHE A 14 2.13 -42.06 -1.10
C PHE A 14 3.32 -41.08 -0.92
N VAL A 15 4.02 -41.27 0.19
CA VAL A 15 5.26 -40.55 0.51
C VAL A 15 6.29 -41.57 0.92
N GLU A 16 7.39 -41.67 0.17
CA GLU A 16 8.47 -42.62 0.47
C GLU A 16 9.15 -42.28 1.81
N GLU A 17 9.74 -43.30 2.45
CA GLU A 17 10.37 -43.11 3.73
C GLU A 17 11.61 -42.21 3.66
N GLU A 18 12.27 -42.18 2.53
CA GLU A 18 13.45 -41.37 2.22
C GLU A 18 13.15 -39.93 1.86
N ALA A 19 11.85 -39.61 1.66
CA ALA A 19 11.44 -38.24 1.32
C ALA A 19 11.83 -37.24 2.40
N PHE A 20 12.09 -35.99 2.00
CA PHE A 20 12.42 -34.91 2.93
C PHE A 20 11.35 -34.77 4.02
N ASP A 21 11.76 -34.50 5.26
CA ASP A 21 10.83 -34.30 6.39
C ASP A 21 9.78 -33.20 6.12
N GLY A 22 10.17 -32.12 5.43
CA GLY A 22 9.23 -31.09 5.00
C GLY A 22 8.13 -31.62 4.08
N VAL A 23 8.45 -32.50 3.14
CA VAL A 23 7.45 -33.10 2.23
C VAL A 23 6.48 -33.96 3.03
N LYS A 24 6.97 -34.77 3.99
CA LYS A 24 6.12 -35.57 4.88
C LYS A 24 5.18 -34.73 5.73
N ARG A 25 5.68 -33.63 6.28
CA ARG A 25 4.86 -32.67 7.07
C ARG A 25 3.80 -31.98 6.24
N ILE A 26 4.19 -31.49 5.03
CA ILE A 26 3.25 -30.84 4.13
C ILE A 26 2.20 -31.83 3.61
N ALA A 27 2.54 -33.13 3.41
CA ALA A 27 1.55 -34.14 3.07
C ALA A 27 0.44 -34.24 4.13
N THR A 28 0.79 -34.11 5.42
CA THR A 28 -0.20 -34.06 6.50
C THR A 28 -1.10 -32.81 6.39
N LYS A 29 -0.53 -31.64 6.09
CA LYS A 29 -1.29 -30.39 5.89
C LYS A 29 -2.24 -30.49 4.68
N VAL A 30 -1.76 -31.05 3.57
CA VAL A 30 -2.60 -31.29 2.38
C VAL A 30 -3.69 -32.32 2.68
N ALA A 31 -3.43 -33.36 3.48
CA ALA A 31 -4.46 -34.29 3.93
C ALA A 31 -5.54 -33.63 4.79
N GLU A 32 -5.16 -32.69 5.65
CA GLU A 32 -6.09 -31.82 6.37
C GLU A 32 -6.94 -30.97 5.42
N ASP A 33 -6.34 -30.46 4.32
CA ASP A 33 -7.07 -29.70 3.30
C ASP A 33 -8.11 -30.55 2.58
N PHE A 34 -7.77 -31.81 2.24
CA PHE A 34 -8.75 -32.76 1.69
C PHE A 34 -9.89 -32.97 2.66
N LYS A 35 -9.59 -33.16 3.95
CA LYS A 35 -10.58 -33.31 5.00
C LYS A 35 -11.48 -32.07 5.14
N ARG A 36 -10.93 -30.87 5.05
CA ARG A 36 -11.72 -29.62 5.09
C ARG A 36 -12.70 -29.52 3.92
N VAL A 37 -12.32 -30.04 2.74
CA VAL A 37 -13.14 -29.98 1.53
C VAL A 37 -14.16 -31.12 1.47
N SER A 38 -13.81 -32.37 1.85
CA SER A 38 -14.64 -33.56 1.65
C SER A 38 -15.21 -34.15 2.92
N GLY A 39 -14.76 -33.70 4.09
CA GLY A 39 -15.06 -34.29 5.38
C GLY A 39 -14.25 -35.54 5.69
N GLU A 40 -13.45 -36.06 4.76
CA GLU A 40 -12.63 -37.29 4.91
C GLU A 40 -11.16 -37.00 4.56
N ALA A 41 -10.24 -37.60 5.32
CA ALA A 41 -8.81 -37.48 5.06
C ALA A 41 -8.32 -38.56 4.08
N PRO A 42 -7.30 -38.30 3.25
CA PRO A 42 -6.57 -39.32 2.52
C PRO A 42 -5.95 -40.38 3.44
N ILE A 43 -5.72 -41.59 2.91
CA ILE A 43 -5.02 -42.66 3.60
C ILE A 43 -3.55 -42.60 3.27
N PHE A 44 -2.66 -42.50 4.27
CA PHE A 44 -1.22 -42.57 4.03
C PHE A 44 -0.84 -44.04 3.72
N ILE A 45 -0.09 -44.21 2.63
CA ILE A 45 0.47 -45.48 2.17
C ILE A 45 1.98 -45.39 2.07
N HIS A 46 2.69 -46.46 2.36
CA HIS A 46 4.15 -46.47 2.51
C HIS A 46 4.86 -47.33 1.47
N ASN A 47 4.13 -48.14 0.72
CA ASN A 47 4.69 -48.98 -0.33
C ASN A 47 3.69 -49.22 -1.48
N GLU A 48 4.24 -49.59 -2.62
CA GLU A 48 3.48 -49.78 -3.87
C GLU A 48 2.33 -50.81 -3.76
N LYS A 49 2.42 -51.77 -2.82
CA LYS A 49 1.40 -52.80 -2.63
C LYS A 49 0.11 -52.29 -1.97
N GLU A 50 0.22 -51.18 -1.29
CA GLU A 50 -0.87 -50.50 -0.61
C GLU A 50 -1.59 -49.50 -1.51
N ALA A 51 -1.16 -49.32 -2.79
CA ALA A 51 -1.72 -48.33 -3.70
C ALA A 51 -3.23 -48.50 -3.85
N CYS A 52 -3.98 -47.42 -3.61
CA CYS A 52 -5.42 -47.32 -3.79
C CYS A 52 -5.77 -47.18 -5.28
N GLU A 53 -7.09 -47.38 -5.63
CA GLU A 53 -7.60 -47.11 -6.99
C GLU A 53 -7.21 -45.73 -7.48
N SER A 54 -7.26 -44.71 -6.62
CA SER A 54 -6.73 -43.38 -6.82
C SER A 54 -5.61 -43.12 -5.81
N THR A 55 -4.44 -42.73 -6.27
CA THR A 55 -3.26 -42.46 -5.42
C THR A 55 -2.59 -41.15 -5.85
N ILE A 56 -2.07 -40.41 -4.91
CA ILE A 56 -1.18 -39.25 -5.19
C ILE A 56 0.20 -39.58 -4.62
N LEU A 57 1.21 -39.52 -5.48
CA LEU A 57 2.61 -39.68 -5.10
C LEU A 57 3.24 -38.29 -4.97
N PHE A 58 3.84 -38.01 -3.82
CA PHE A 58 4.65 -36.82 -3.58
C PHE A 58 6.13 -37.22 -3.56
N ALA A 59 6.91 -36.69 -4.50
CA ALA A 59 8.31 -37.07 -4.68
C ALA A 59 9.20 -35.89 -5.01
N THR A 60 10.48 -36.04 -4.76
CA THR A 60 11.52 -35.08 -5.14
C THR A 60 12.60 -35.82 -5.93
N LEU A 61 13.10 -35.21 -7.03
CA LEU A 61 14.18 -35.78 -7.82
C LEU A 61 15.42 -36.04 -6.94
N GLY A 62 16.01 -37.24 -7.11
CA GLY A 62 17.14 -37.68 -6.33
C GLY A 62 16.85 -38.03 -4.86
N GLN A 63 15.57 -38.03 -4.45
CA GLN A 63 15.09 -38.43 -3.10
C GLN A 63 13.92 -39.42 -3.19
N SER A 64 13.70 -40.01 -4.35
CA SER A 64 12.63 -41.00 -4.58
C SER A 64 13.15 -42.10 -5.47
N SER A 65 13.34 -43.26 -4.85
CA SER A 65 13.78 -44.45 -5.56
C SER A 65 12.79 -44.94 -6.62
N LEU A 66 11.51 -44.64 -6.39
CA LEU A 66 10.44 -44.94 -7.33
C LEU A 66 10.50 -44.02 -8.58
N ILE A 67 10.69 -42.74 -8.40
CA ILE A 67 10.84 -41.80 -9.52
C ILE A 67 12.10 -42.10 -10.32
N ASP A 68 13.24 -42.35 -9.67
CA ASP A 68 14.49 -42.68 -10.34
C ASP A 68 14.32 -43.91 -11.24
N ARG A 69 13.61 -44.93 -10.76
CA ARG A 69 13.28 -46.12 -11.54
C ARG A 69 12.37 -45.81 -12.74
N TRP A 70 11.30 -44.98 -12.52
CA TRP A 70 10.37 -44.61 -13.59
C TRP A 70 11.00 -43.67 -14.64
N VAL A 71 11.95 -42.87 -14.27
CA VAL A 71 12.77 -42.10 -15.22
C VAL A 71 13.63 -43.01 -16.06
N ALA A 72 14.31 -43.97 -15.38
CA ALA A 72 15.23 -44.91 -16.06
C ALA A 72 14.50 -45.84 -17.06
N ASP A 73 13.28 -46.26 -16.79
CA ASP A 73 12.49 -47.13 -17.66
C ASP A 73 11.54 -46.37 -18.61
N GLY A 74 11.55 -45.03 -18.57
CA GLY A 74 10.77 -44.13 -19.44
C GLY A 74 9.27 -44.02 -19.07
N THR A 75 8.89 -44.42 -17.88
CA THR A 75 7.50 -44.31 -17.37
C THR A 75 7.10 -42.84 -17.13
N ILE A 76 8.05 -42.01 -16.71
CA ILE A 76 7.88 -40.57 -16.50
C ILE A 76 9.01 -39.76 -17.17
N ASP A 77 8.65 -38.67 -17.82
CA ASP A 77 9.59 -37.70 -18.35
C ASP A 77 9.70 -36.51 -17.39
N VAL A 78 10.89 -36.25 -16.87
CA VAL A 78 11.19 -35.17 -15.92
C VAL A 78 12.12 -34.10 -16.50
N THR A 79 12.43 -34.14 -17.79
CA THR A 79 13.32 -33.20 -18.48
C THR A 79 12.86 -31.74 -18.33
N GLY A 80 11.53 -31.54 -18.14
CA GLY A 80 10.93 -30.24 -17.90
C GLY A 80 11.30 -29.58 -16.54
N ILE A 81 11.80 -30.37 -15.59
CA ILE A 81 12.12 -29.90 -14.22
C ILE A 81 13.56 -30.19 -13.79
N GLU A 82 14.25 -31.08 -14.49
CA GLU A 82 15.63 -31.45 -14.16
C GLU A 82 16.57 -30.25 -14.25
N GLY A 83 17.43 -30.07 -13.24
CA GLY A 83 18.40 -28.99 -13.15
C GLY A 83 17.80 -27.59 -12.85
N LYS A 84 16.49 -27.50 -12.68
CA LYS A 84 15.81 -26.26 -12.32
C LYS A 84 15.63 -26.13 -10.80
N VAL A 85 15.35 -24.90 -10.35
CA VAL A 85 15.19 -24.57 -8.93
C VAL A 85 13.72 -24.32 -8.63
N GLU A 86 13.18 -24.99 -7.59
CA GLU A 86 11.82 -24.82 -7.08
C GLU A 86 10.70 -25.04 -8.12
N VAL A 87 10.97 -25.93 -9.09
CA VAL A 87 9.99 -26.30 -10.13
C VAL A 87 9.35 -27.63 -9.77
N PHE A 88 8.09 -27.79 -10.10
CA PHE A 88 7.37 -29.05 -9.96
C PHE A 88 6.64 -29.42 -11.25
N GLN A 89 6.40 -30.72 -11.39
CA GLN A 89 5.56 -31.30 -12.41
C GLN A 89 4.42 -32.10 -11.77
N LYS A 90 3.22 -31.96 -12.33
CA LYS A 90 2.06 -32.81 -12.04
C LYS A 90 1.68 -33.60 -13.29
N VAL A 91 1.61 -34.91 -13.17
CA VAL A 91 1.23 -35.80 -14.27
C VAL A 91 0.40 -36.96 -13.78
N ILE A 92 -0.56 -37.40 -14.58
CA ILE A 92 -1.43 -38.55 -14.26
C ILE A 92 -0.95 -39.76 -15.04
N LEU A 93 -0.58 -40.83 -14.31
CA LEU A 93 -0.15 -42.11 -14.86
C LEU A 93 -1.21 -43.18 -14.61
N GLU A 94 -1.45 -44.06 -15.59
CA GLU A 94 -2.29 -45.24 -15.47
C GLU A 94 -1.44 -46.47 -15.28
N ASN A 95 -1.71 -47.22 -14.22
CA ASN A 95 -1.04 -48.47 -13.87
C ASN A 95 0.52 -48.43 -13.93
N PRO A 96 1.19 -47.42 -13.36
CA PRO A 96 2.66 -47.30 -13.49
C PRO A 96 3.40 -48.41 -12.72
N PHE A 97 2.77 -49.14 -11.83
CA PHE A 97 3.34 -50.28 -11.08
C PHE A 97 3.39 -51.58 -11.82
N GLN A 98 2.91 -51.66 -13.08
CA GLN A 98 2.89 -52.86 -13.95
C GLN A 98 2.42 -54.14 -13.22
N LYS A 99 1.53 -54.04 -12.24
CA LYS A 99 1.04 -55.19 -11.49
C LYS A 99 0.12 -56.03 -12.33
N ASN A 100 0.46 -57.33 -12.39
CA ASN A 100 -0.29 -58.39 -13.00
C ASN A 100 -1.68 -58.51 -12.39
N GLN A 101 -2.70 -58.42 -13.27
CA GLN A 101 -3.98 -59.08 -13.16
C GLN A 101 -4.66 -59.07 -11.78
N GLY A 102 -5.02 -57.89 -11.28
CA GLY A 102 -6.05 -57.70 -10.27
C GLY A 102 -7.17 -56.82 -10.81
N GLU A 103 -8.36 -56.88 -10.23
CA GLU A 103 -9.59 -56.18 -10.71
C GLU A 103 -9.51 -54.65 -10.79
N HIS A 104 -8.42 -54.03 -10.27
CA HIS A 104 -8.26 -52.56 -10.25
C HIS A 104 -6.91 -52.13 -10.76
N THR A 105 -6.92 -51.25 -11.76
CA THR A 105 -5.73 -50.56 -12.31
C THR A 105 -5.61 -49.21 -11.61
N PRO A 106 -4.58 -49.02 -10.72
CA PRO A 106 -4.41 -47.78 -10.00
C PRO A 106 -4.11 -46.59 -10.95
N THR A 107 -4.83 -45.48 -10.74
CA THR A 107 -4.51 -44.20 -11.38
C THR A 107 -3.73 -43.35 -10.38
N ILE A 108 -2.57 -42.86 -10.79
CA ILE A 108 -1.68 -42.13 -9.90
C ILE A 108 -1.46 -40.69 -10.42
N LEU A 109 -1.74 -39.72 -9.59
CA LEU A 109 -1.24 -38.36 -9.78
C LEU A 109 0.16 -38.29 -9.16
N VAL A 110 1.15 -38.07 -10.00
CA VAL A 110 2.53 -37.82 -9.56
C VAL A 110 2.75 -36.33 -9.42
N ILE A 111 3.17 -35.88 -8.25
CA ILE A 111 3.65 -34.54 -7.97
C ILE A 111 5.12 -34.67 -7.64
N VAL A 112 5.98 -34.30 -8.60
CA VAL A 112 7.42 -34.40 -8.46
C VAL A 112 8.06 -33.02 -8.58
N GLY A 113 8.92 -32.68 -7.60
CA GLY A 113 9.69 -31.43 -7.59
C GLY A 113 11.13 -31.63 -8.01
N SER A 114 11.71 -30.60 -8.62
CA SER A 114 13.16 -30.55 -8.89
C SER A 114 14.00 -30.56 -7.62
N ASP A 115 13.42 -30.03 -6.54
CA ASP A 115 13.98 -29.98 -5.19
C ASP A 115 12.86 -30.04 -4.13
N LYS A 116 13.26 -29.97 -2.84
CA LYS A 116 12.33 -29.99 -1.71
C LYS A 116 11.19 -28.96 -1.83
N ARG A 117 11.51 -27.72 -2.18
CA ARG A 117 10.52 -26.62 -2.29
C ARG A 117 9.65 -26.75 -3.52
N GLY A 118 10.22 -27.21 -4.64
CA GLY A 118 9.44 -27.54 -5.83
C GLY A 118 8.36 -28.57 -5.50
N THR A 119 8.68 -29.64 -4.78
CA THR A 119 7.68 -30.63 -4.32
C THR A 119 6.60 -29.98 -3.46
N ILE A 120 6.98 -29.18 -2.45
CA ILE A 120 6.06 -28.50 -1.53
C ILE A 120 5.13 -27.55 -2.29
N TYR A 121 5.63 -26.77 -3.25
CA TYR A 121 4.78 -25.89 -4.05
C TYR A 121 3.81 -26.68 -4.95
N GLY A 122 4.24 -27.83 -5.50
CA GLY A 122 3.37 -28.75 -6.21
C GLY A 122 2.24 -29.29 -5.32
N MET A 123 2.55 -29.61 -4.07
CA MET A 123 1.59 -30.09 -3.08
C MET A 123 0.58 -28.98 -2.71
N PHE A 124 1.01 -27.77 -2.41
CA PHE A 124 0.08 -26.67 -2.13
C PHE A 124 -0.70 -26.22 -3.36
N SER A 125 -0.15 -26.34 -4.58
CA SER A 125 -0.93 -26.12 -5.79
C SER A 125 -2.05 -27.14 -5.98
N LEU A 126 -1.91 -28.33 -5.41
CA LEU A 126 -3.00 -29.31 -5.32
C LEU A 126 -4.07 -28.83 -4.33
N SER A 127 -3.68 -28.29 -3.17
CA SER A 127 -4.63 -27.69 -2.21
C SER A 127 -5.44 -26.56 -2.86
N GLU A 128 -4.80 -25.68 -3.62
CA GLU A 128 -5.47 -24.62 -4.39
C GLU A 128 -6.44 -25.20 -5.43
N TYR A 129 -6.02 -26.26 -6.17
CA TYR A 129 -6.87 -26.93 -7.16
C TYR A 129 -8.15 -27.53 -6.55
N ILE A 130 -8.09 -28.07 -5.35
CA ILE A 130 -9.28 -28.60 -4.68
C ILE A 130 -10.13 -27.50 -4.03
N GLY A 131 -9.63 -26.27 -3.96
CA GLY A 131 -10.35 -25.07 -3.51
C GLY A 131 -9.96 -24.56 -2.13
N VAL A 132 -8.78 -24.92 -1.62
CA VAL A 132 -8.25 -24.36 -0.36
C VAL A 132 -7.36 -23.17 -0.65
N SER A 133 -7.75 -21.99 -0.18
CA SER A 133 -7.00 -20.76 -0.34
C SER A 133 -5.67 -20.78 0.43
N PRO A 134 -4.59 -20.18 -0.10
CA PRO A 134 -3.40 -19.89 0.69
C PRO A 134 -3.69 -19.12 1.99
N LEU A 135 -4.72 -18.28 1.97
CA LEU A 135 -5.16 -17.45 3.08
C LEU A 135 -6.20 -18.12 3.99
N HIS A 136 -6.38 -19.46 3.92
CA HIS A 136 -7.42 -20.16 4.67
C HIS A 136 -7.38 -19.88 6.18
N PHE A 137 -6.18 -19.78 6.78
CA PHE A 137 -6.03 -19.43 8.19
C PHE A 137 -6.04 -17.90 8.39
N TRP A 138 -5.16 -17.17 7.72
CA TRP A 138 -4.95 -15.73 7.97
C TRP A 138 -6.11 -14.85 7.48
N GLY A 139 -6.77 -15.23 6.39
CA GLY A 139 -7.90 -14.51 5.83
C GLY A 139 -9.27 -15.09 6.19
N ASP A 140 -9.34 -16.10 7.07
CA ASP A 140 -10.59 -16.79 7.41
C ASP A 140 -11.33 -17.37 6.19
N VAL A 141 -10.59 -17.82 5.17
CA VAL A 141 -11.12 -18.35 3.92
C VAL A 141 -11.37 -19.86 4.04
N GLU A 142 -12.58 -20.22 4.40
CA GLU A 142 -12.98 -21.62 4.48
C GLU A 142 -13.36 -22.17 3.10
N PRO A 143 -12.84 -23.34 2.69
CA PRO A 143 -13.16 -23.93 1.39
C PRO A 143 -14.63 -24.37 1.32
N LEU A 144 -15.12 -24.45 0.09
CA LEU A 144 -16.44 -25.06 -0.17
C LEU A 144 -16.38 -26.58 0.05
N GLU A 145 -17.40 -27.12 0.69
CA GLU A 145 -17.53 -28.54 0.87
C GLU A 145 -17.95 -29.25 -0.42
N LYS A 146 -17.36 -30.39 -0.69
CA LYS A 146 -17.63 -31.25 -1.86
C LYS A 146 -17.78 -32.70 -1.40
N GLU A 147 -18.86 -33.34 -1.73
CA GLU A 147 -19.04 -34.76 -1.43
C GLU A 147 -17.95 -35.62 -2.09
N THR A 148 -17.47 -35.21 -3.24
CA THR A 148 -16.41 -35.89 -3.97
C THR A 148 -15.46 -34.88 -4.57
N ILE A 149 -14.17 -34.99 -4.28
CA ILE A 149 -13.10 -34.29 -4.96
C ILE A 149 -12.77 -35.08 -6.23
N VAL A 150 -12.79 -34.41 -7.37
CA VAL A 150 -12.45 -34.98 -8.68
C VAL A 150 -11.32 -34.22 -9.30
N MET A 151 -10.20 -34.90 -9.52
CA MET A 151 -9.04 -34.37 -10.24
C MET A 151 -9.01 -34.93 -11.65
N LYS A 152 -8.91 -34.08 -12.63
CA LYS A 152 -8.93 -34.40 -14.07
C LYS A 152 -7.58 -34.11 -14.70
N LYS A 153 -7.46 -34.39 -16.00
CA LYS A 153 -6.23 -34.16 -16.78
C LYS A 153 -5.81 -32.68 -16.82
N ASP A 154 -6.72 -31.74 -16.57
CA ASP A 154 -6.43 -30.30 -16.46
C ASP A 154 -5.53 -29.91 -15.26
N ILE A 155 -5.29 -30.85 -14.32
CA ILE A 155 -4.32 -30.66 -13.23
C ILE A 155 -2.86 -30.83 -13.69
N GLU A 156 -2.63 -31.47 -14.84
CA GLU A 156 -1.28 -31.69 -15.36
C GLU A 156 -0.60 -30.37 -15.71
N THR A 157 0.59 -30.14 -15.19
CA THR A 157 1.33 -28.91 -15.43
C THR A 157 2.79 -29.08 -15.08
N ILE A 158 3.64 -28.27 -15.67
CA ILE A 158 5.01 -27.99 -15.21
C ILE A 158 5.05 -26.54 -14.80
N SER A 159 5.50 -26.24 -13.59
CA SER A 159 5.64 -24.87 -13.12
C SER A 159 6.85 -24.17 -13.74
N LYS A 160 6.89 -22.84 -13.66
CA LYS A 160 8.07 -22.05 -14.00
C LYS A 160 9.04 -21.99 -12.83
N GLU A 161 10.30 -21.68 -13.11
CA GLU A 161 11.23 -21.25 -12.07
C GLU A 161 10.78 -19.89 -11.53
N PRO A 162 10.90 -19.65 -10.22
CA PRO A 162 10.58 -18.34 -9.65
C PRO A 162 11.45 -17.22 -10.24
N SER A 163 10.84 -16.07 -10.49
CA SER A 163 11.53 -14.91 -11.06
C SER A 163 12.52 -14.25 -10.10
N VAL A 164 12.28 -14.37 -8.80
CA VAL A 164 13.17 -13.92 -7.72
C VAL A 164 13.57 -15.11 -6.87
N LYS A 165 14.86 -15.27 -6.60
CA LYS A 165 15.39 -16.48 -5.94
C LYS A 165 14.91 -16.62 -4.50
N TYR A 166 15.10 -15.62 -3.66
CA TYR A 166 14.64 -15.59 -2.28
C TYR A 166 13.51 -14.56 -2.16
N ARG A 167 12.32 -15.03 -1.81
CA ARG A 167 11.07 -14.25 -1.75
C ARG A 167 10.40 -14.44 -0.42
N GLY A 168 10.12 -13.36 0.25
CA GLY A 168 9.51 -13.50 1.56
C GLY A 168 9.12 -12.20 2.23
N PHE A 169 8.83 -12.33 3.50
CA PHE A 169 8.38 -11.21 4.31
C PHE A 169 9.07 -11.18 5.68
N PHE A 170 9.04 -10.01 6.27
CA PHE A 170 9.51 -9.72 7.61
C PHE A 170 8.32 -9.45 8.53
N ILE A 171 8.22 -10.20 9.61
CA ILE A 171 7.30 -9.90 10.70
C ILE A 171 8.04 -8.95 11.63
N ASN A 172 7.84 -7.66 11.38
CA ASN A 172 8.39 -6.62 12.23
C ASN A 172 7.36 -6.29 13.30
N ASP A 173 7.22 -7.16 14.26
CA ASP A 173 6.20 -7.18 15.31
C ASP A 173 6.26 -5.96 16.25
N GLU A 174 6.13 -4.76 15.69
CA GLU A 174 6.01 -3.53 16.46
C GLU A 174 4.75 -3.60 17.34
N TRP A 175 4.96 -3.73 18.63
CA TRP A 175 3.86 -3.85 19.56
C TRP A 175 2.92 -2.65 19.49
N PRO A 176 1.57 -2.82 19.72
CA PRO A 176 0.99 -3.87 20.59
C PRO A 176 0.30 -5.05 19.89
N CYS A 177 0.15 -5.09 18.58
CA CYS A 177 -0.78 -6.02 17.93
C CYS A 177 -0.30 -7.47 17.90
N PHE A 178 0.65 -7.81 17.04
CA PHE A 178 1.07 -9.19 16.80
C PHE A 178 1.58 -9.88 18.08
N GLY A 179 2.30 -9.14 18.91
CA GLY A 179 2.80 -9.65 20.19
C GLY A 179 1.66 -10.09 21.10
N ASN A 180 0.67 -9.23 21.36
CA ASN A 180 -0.48 -9.57 22.20
C ASN A 180 -1.30 -10.73 21.64
N TRP A 181 -1.52 -10.77 20.32
CA TRP A 181 -2.18 -11.92 19.67
C TRP A 181 -1.39 -13.21 19.86
N THR A 182 -0.09 -13.20 19.63
CA THR A 182 0.80 -14.33 19.78
C THR A 182 0.79 -14.86 21.21
N PHE A 183 0.94 -14.00 22.20
CA PHE A 183 0.91 -14.37 23.59
C PHE A 183 -0.45 -14.94 24.02
N SER A 184 -1.54 -14.32 23.59
CA SER A 184 -2.89 -14.78 23.98
C SER A 184 -3.23 -16.16 23.38
N ARG A 185 -2.73 -16.45 22.18
CA ARG A 185 -3.09 -17.65 21.42
C ARG A 185 -2.10 -18.80 21.55
N TYR A 186 -0.81 -18.50 21.64
CA TYR A 186 0.26 -19.51 21.64
C TYR A 186 1.13 -19.47 22.88
N GLY A 187 0.94 -18.47 23.75
CA GLY A 187 1.75 -18.28 24.95
C GLY A 187 3.13 -17.65 24.69
N GLY A 188 3.34 -17.10 23.50
CA GLY A 188 4.58 -16.43 23.07
C GLY A 188 5.01 -16.79 21.65
N PHE A 189 6.10 -16.19 21.20
CA PHE A 189 6.72 -16.44 19.91
C PHE A 189 7.43 -17.80 19.94
N ASN A 190 6.79 -18.84 19.46
CA ASN A 190 7.31 -20.21 19.55
C ASN A 190 7.08 -20.99 18.25
N ALA A 191 7.63 -22.20 18.16
CA ALA A 191 7.54 -23.02 16.96
C ALA A 191 6.10 -23.32 16.51
N LYS A 192 5.12 -23.37 17.44
CA LYS A 192 3.70 -23.59 17.07
C LYS A 192 3.11 -22.39 16.35
N MET A 193 3.47 -21.18 16.77
CA MET A 193 3.06 -19.95 16.08
C MET A 193 3.74 -19.86 14.72
N TYR A 194 5.07 -20.05 14.67
CA TYR A 194 5.80 -19.98 13.42
C TYR A 194 5.38 -21.05 12.41
N GLU A 195 4.87 -22.19 12.84
CA GLU A 195 4.32 -23.20 11.92
C GLU A 195 3.19 -22.63 11.04
N GLN A 196 2.35 -21.73 11.58
CA GLN A 196 1.30 -21.05 10.81
C GLN A 196 1.91 -20.02 9.82
N VAL A 197 3.00 -19.40 10.19
CA VAL A 197 3.73 -18.44 9.34
C VAL A 197 4.45 -19.18 8.21
N PHE A 198 5.15 -20.28 8.50
CA PHE A 198 5.81 -21.09 7.49
C PHE A 198 4.86 -21.67 6.47
N GLU A 199 3.69 -22.15 6.95
CA GLU A 199 2.64 -22.64 6.08
C GLU A 199 2.13 -21.55 5.13
N LEU A 200 1.84 -20.34 5.63
CA LEU A 200 1.45 -19.20 4.79
C LEU A 200 2.51 -18.88 3.73
N LEU A 201 3.75 -18.73 4.15
CA LEU A 201 4.87 -18.42 3.26
C LEU A 201 4.97 -19.41 2.10
N LEU A 202 4.97 -20.71 2.41
CA LEU A 202 5.09 -21.77 1.42
C LEU A 202 3.84 -21.88 0.51
N ARG A 203 2.64 -21.65 1.04
CA ARG A 203 1.40 -21.58 0.25
C ARG A 203 1.42 -20.42 -0.74
N LEU A 204 2.04 -19.29 -0.38
CA LEU A 204 2.29 -18.16 -1.25
C LEU A 204 3.53 -18.34 -2.16
N LYS A 205 4.12 -19.53 -2.20
CA LYS A 205 5.33 -19.87 -2.94
C LYS A 205 6.55 -19.01 -2.57
N GLY A 206 6.57 -18.57 -1.31
CA GLY A 206 7.73 -17.93 -0.70
C GLY A 206 8.69 -18.97 -0.09
N ASN A 207 9.90 -18.53 0.17
CA ASN A 207 10.95 -19.40 0.72
C ASN A 207 11.82 -18.71 1.77
N TYR A 208 11.63 -17.41 2.04
CA TYR A 208 12.52 -16.61 2.87
C TYR A 208 11.75 -15.83 3.94
N LEU A 209 12.22 -15.86 5.18
CA LEU A 209 11.55 -15.21 6.31
C LEU A 209 12.57 -14.47 7.17
N TRP A 210 12.23 -13.23 7.53
CA TRP A 210 12.75 -12.56 8.72
C TRP A 210 11.72 -12.67 9.83
N PRO A 211 12.05 -13.34 10.95
CA PRO A 211 11.10 -13.55 12.04
C PRO A 211 10.89 -12.30 12.88
N ALA A 212 9.90 -12.34 13.76
CA ALA A 212 9.67 -11.33 14.80
C ALA A 212 10.91 -11.10 15.65
N MET A 213 11.15 -9.85 16.02
CA MET A 213 12.41 -9.47 16.67
C MET A 213 12.24 -8.67 17.96
N TRP A 214 11.14 -7.93 18.13
CA TRP A 214 10.91 -7.12 19.33
C TRP A 214 10.37 -7.96 20.47
N THR A 215 11.02 -7.92 21.62
CA THR A 215 10.69 -8.74 22.80
C THR A 215 10.68 -10.27 22.53
N SER A 216 11.31 -10.71 21.44
CA SER A 216 11.39 -12.10 21.03
C SER A 216 12.79 -12.45 20.54
N SER A 217 13.15 -13.73 20.63
CA SER A 217 14.41 -14.26 20.17
C SER A 217 14.18 -15.56 19.42
N PHE A 218 13.93 -15.46 18.13
CA PHE A 218 13.60 -16.59 17.28
C PHE A 218 14.54 -17.82 17.45
N PRO A 219 15.88 -17.65 17.61
CA PRO A 219 16.77 -18.77 17.83
C PRO A 219 16.67 -19.43 19.20
N MET A 220 15.87 -18.87 20.14
CA MET A 220 15.79 -19.34 21.52
C MET A 220 14.38 -19.64 22.02
N ASP A 221 13.35 -19.03 21.42
CA ASP A 221 11.98 -19.02 21.95
C ASP A 221 11.15 -20.22 21.50
N GLY A 222 11.69 -21.15 20.75
CA GLY A 222 11.00 -22.24 20.10
C GLY A 222 10.28 -23.32 20.90
N PRO A 223 10.63 -23.85 22.10
CA PRO A 223 11.76 -23.55 23.00
C PRO A 223 13.12 -23.99 22.47
N GLY A 224 14.16 -23.29 22.89
CA GLY A 224 15.49 -23.44 22.31
C GLY A 224 15.48 -23.13 20.82
N ASN A 225 16.29 -23.82 20.02
CA ASN A 225 16.38 -23.60 18.57
C ASN A 225 15.27 -24.31 17.76
N LEU A 226 14.20 -24.79 18.39
CA LEU A 226 13.16 -25.58 17.71
C LEU A 226 12.51 -24.81 16.54
N SER A 227 12.32 -23.50 16.65
CA SER A 227 11.78 -22.67 15.56
C SER A 227 12.69 -22.67 14.33
N GLU A 228 14.00 -22.56 14.51
CA GLU A 228 14.99 -22.61 13.43
C GLU A 228 15.05 -23.99 12.75
N GLU A 229 15.08 -25.05 13.57
CA GLU A 229 15.06 -26.43 13.04
C GLU A 229 13.76 -26.73 12.30
N LEU A 230 12.64 -26.23 12.79
CA LEU A 230 11.35 -26.41 12.14
C LEU A 230 11.32 -25.69 10.79
N ALA A 231 11.84 -24.46 10.72
CA ALA A 231 11.98 -23.71 9.46
C ALA A 231 12.80 -24.48 8.43
N HIS A 232 13.97 -25.00 8.82
CA HIS A 232 14.84 -25.80 7.96
C HIS A 232 14.12 -27.06 7.44
N ARG A 233 13.41 -27.78 8.31
CA ARG A 233 12.61 -28.98 7.94
C ARG A 233 11.52 -28.61 6.94
N TYR A 234 10.80 -27.52 7.15
CA TYR A 234 9.78 -27.01 6.21
C TYR A 234 10.37 -26.54 4.87
N GLY A 235 11.66 -26.24 4.81
CA GLY A 235 12.30 -25.68 3.63
C GLY A 235 12.22 -24.15 3.59
N VAL A 236 11.94 -23.53 4.73
CA VAL A 236 11.97 -22.08 4.89
C VAL A 236 13.40 -21.65 5.21
N VAL A 237 13.95 -20.77 4.38
CA VAL A 237 15.23 -20.11 4.61
C VAL A 237 15.04 -18.99 5.61
N ILE A 238 15.76 -19.01 6.72
CA ILE A 238 15.71 -17.94 7.71
C ILE A 238 16.83 -16.95 7.45
N GLY A 239 16.50 -15.68 7.49
CA GLY A 239 17.43 -14.56 7.61
C GLY A 239 17.25 -13.85 8.93
N ALA A 240 17.83 -12.67 9.02
CA ALA A 240 17.71 -11.79 10.17
C ALA A 240 17.63 -10.35 9.71
N SER A 241 17.12 -9.49 10.55
CA SER A 241 17.03 -8.06 10.29
C SER A 241 18.41 -7.42 10.09
N HIS A 242 18.42 -6.23 9.53
CA HIS A 242 19.61 -5.47 9.15
C HIS A 242 20.60 -5.17 10.28
N HIS A 243 20.25 -5.38 11.54
CA HIS A 243 21.13 -5.18 12.70
C HIS A 243 21.37 -6.45 13.54
N GLU A 244 21.06 -7.62 12.98
CA GLU A 244 21.16 -8.92 13.64
C GLU A 244 22.19 -9.83 12.93
N PRO A 245 23.49 -9.56 13.06
CA PRO A 245 24.51 -10.30 12.34
C PRO A 245 24.77 -11.69 12.92
N CYS A 246 25.34 -12.56 12.09
CA CYS A 246 25.87 -13.87 12.48
C CYS A 246 24.85 -14.75 13.23
N LEU A 247 23.60 -14.83 12.75
CA LEU A 247 22.54 -15.69 13.27
C LEU A 247 22.10 -15.38 14.71
N ARG A 248 22.32 -14.15 15.16
CA ARG A 248 21.82 -13.63 16.42
C ARG A 248 20.52 -12.87 16.23
N ALA A 249 19.63 -12.94 17.22
CA ALA A 249 18.54 -11.97 17.37
C ALA A 249 18.99 -10.83 18.30
N SER A 250 18.46 -9.63 18.07
CA SER A 250 18.81 -8.42 18.85
C SER A 250 18.63 -8.63 20.35
N GLU A 251 17.52 -9.22 20.75
CA GLU A 251 17.15 -9.42 22.15
C GLU A 251 18.07 -10.44 22.87
N GLU A 252 18.78 -11.30 22.13
CA GLU A 252 19.72 -12.24 22.75
C GLU A 252 20.84 -11.52 23.50
N TRP A 253 21.28 -10.34 23.05
CA TRP A 253 22.37 -9.61 23.69
C TRP A 253 22.03 -9.26 25.15
N ASP A 254 20.83 -8.75 25.40
CA ASP A 254 20.38 -8.43 26.76
C ASP A 254 20.22 -9.66 27.66
N LEU A 255 19.99 -10.84 27.09
CA LEU A 255 19.87 -12.09 27.83
C LEU A 255 21.23 -12.67 28.27
N VAL A 256 22.32 -12.37 27.53
CA VAL A 256 23.60 -13.05 27.74
C VAL A 256 24.74 -12.13 28.17
N ARG A 257 24.66 -10.82 27.91
CA ARG A 257 25.71 -9.87 28.33
C ARG A 257 25.84 -9.79 29.84
N GLY A 258 27.05 -9.53 30.31
CA GLY A 258 27.33 -9.36 31.73
C GLY A 258 28.82 -9.15 32.03
N PRO A 259 29.15 -8.46 33.12
CA PRO A 259 30.55 -8.13 33.44
C PRO A 259 31.43 -9.37 33.72
N HIS A 260 30.81 -10.53 33.92
CA HIS A 260 31.51 -11.79 34.22
C HIS A 260 31.22 -12.86 33.18
N THR A 261 30.53 -12.52 32.09
CA THR A 261 30.30 -13.43 30.95
C THR A 261 31.42 -13.31 29.95
N ARG A 262 31.59 -14.34 29.08
CA ARG A 262 32.56 -14.28 27.98
C ARG A 262 32.22 -13.25 26.93
N TYR A 263 31.01 -12.66 26.98
CA TYR A 263 30.51 -11.70 25.99
C TYR A 263 30.77 -10.25 26.40
N GLY A 264 31.03 -9.96 27.69
CA GLY A 264 31.18 -8.59 28.17
C GLY A 264 29.86 -7.82 28.25
N MET A 265 29.97 -6.49 28.34
CA MET A 265 28.81 -5.59 28.51
C MET A 265 28.52 -4.73 27.31
N ASP A 266 29.53 -4.29 26.57
CA ASP A 266 29.43 -3.23 25.59
C ASP A 266 29.12 -3.78 24.20
N TRP A 267 28.07 -3.25 23.57
CA TRP A 267 27.84 -3.42 22.13
C TRP A 267 28.72 -2.43 21.33
N ASN A 268 30.03 -2.57 21.47
CA ASN A 268 31.02 -1.70 20.83
C ASN A 268 32.27 -2.50 20.47
N TYR A 269 32.57 -2.56 19.18
CA TYR A 269 33.65 -3.40 18.69
C TYR A 269 35.06 -2.92 19.12
N TYR A 270 35.27 -1.62 19.36
CA TYR A 270 36.54 -1.13 19.85
C TYR A 270 36.82 -1.49 21.31
N THR A 271 35.78 -1.48 22.16
CA THR A 271 35.94 -1.74 23.60
C THR A 271 35.69 -3.19 23.98
N ASN A 272 35.00 -3.97 23.16
CA ASN A 272 34.55 -5.34 23.47
C ASN A 272 34.65 -6.29 22.26
N LYS A 273 35.73 -6.18 21.48
CA LYS A 273 35.93 -7.02 20.27
C LYS A 273 35.84 -8.52 20.58
N GLU A 274 36.57 -9.01 21.59
CA GLU A 274 36.57 -10.42 21.94
C GLU A 274 35.19 -10.91 22.39
N GLY A 275 34.49 -10.14 23.18
CA GLY A 275 33.14 -10.46 23.65
C GLY A 275 32.17 -10.62 22.49
N LEU A 276 32.20 -9.70 21.52
CA LEU A 276 31.34 -9.75 20.34
C LEU A 276 31.69 -10.92 19.40
N LEU A 277 33.00 -11.23 19.21
CA LEU A 277 33.42 -12.40 18.44
C LEU A 277 32.94 -13.70 19.09
N ASN A 278 33.08 -13.85 20.40
CA ASN A 278 32.53 -14.97 21.15
C ASN A 278 31.00 -15.08 21.02
N TYR A 279 30.33 -13.95 21.04
CA TYR A 279 28.88 -13.88 20.90
C TYR A 279 28.43 -14.41 19.51
N TRP A 280 29.03 -13.94 18.44
CA TRP A 280 28.73 -14.40 17.09
C TRP A 280 29.16 -15.87 16.88
N GLU A 281 30.31 -16.27 17.35
CA GLU A 281 30.80 -17.64 17.25
C GLU A 281 29.79 -18.66 17.81
N ASP A 282 29.25 -18.39 18.99
CA ASP A 282 28.33 -19.32 19.65
C ASP A 282 26.99 -19.47 18.86
N ALA A 283 26.47 -18.42 18.22
CA ALA A 283 25.30 -18.54 17.35
C ALA A 283 25.61 -19.32 16.07
N LEU A 284 26.78 -19.08 15.46
CA LEU A 284 27.22 -19.83 14.27
C LEU A 284 27.39 -21.32 14.58
N LYS A 285 27.94 -21.69 15.74
CA LYS A 285 28.03 -23.09 16.23
C LYS A 285 26.65 -23.70 16.45
N ARG A 286 25.70 -22.92 17.04
CA ARG A 286 24.34 -23.37 17.30
C ARG A 286 23.57 -23.70 16.04
N SER A 287 23.63 -22.80 15.04
CA SER A 287 22.69 -22.80 13.93
C SER A 287 23.33 -22.88 12.54
N GLY A 288 24.68 -22.93 12.43
CA GLY A 288 25.41 -22.91 11.16
C GLY A 288 25.26 -24.17 10.29
N HIS A 289 24.57 -25.20 10.78
CA HIS A 289 24.20 -26.40 10.02
C HIS A 289 22.85 -26.33 9.33
N LEU A 290 22.09 -25.25 9.56
CA LEU A 290 20.75 -25.03 9.00
C LEU A 290 20.84 -24.17 7.75
N GLU A 291 19.84 -24.31 6.85
CA GLU A 291 19.72 -23.50 5.64
C GLU A 291 19.32 -22.06 5.98
N LYS A 292 20.20 -21.10 5.75
CA LYS A 292 20.03 -19.69 6.12
C LYS A 292 20.70 -18.73 5.16
N ILE A 293 20.29 -17.48 5.18
CA ILE A 293 21.09 -16.35 4.69
C ILE A 293 21.66 -15.63 5.92
N ILE A 294 22.97 -15.52 5.98
CA ILE A 294 23.66 -14.96 7.13
C ILE A 294 23.90 -13.47 6.92
N MET A 295 23.31 -12.66 7.79
CA MET A 295 23.58 -11.23 7.83
C MET A 295 24.99 -11.00 8.34
N ILE A 296 25.76 -10.15 7.67
CA ILE A 296 27.09 -9.70 8.07
C ILE A 296 27.13 -8.19 8.23
N GLY A 297 28.14 -7.69 8.90
CA GLY A 297 28.27 -6.31 9.28
C GLY A 297 27.84 -6.08 10.73
N MET A 298 27.65 -4.85 11.10
CA MET A 298 27.21 -4.47 12.44
C MET A 298 26.58 -3.09 12.36
N ARG A 299 25.54 -2.86 13.18
CA ARG A 299 25.00 -1.55 13.50
C ARG A 299 25.16 -1.31 15.02
N GLY A 300 24.79 -0.16 15.49
CA GLY A 300 24.70 0.12 16.91
C GLY A 300 23.64 -0.71 17.61
N GLU A 301 23.66 -0.69 18.94
CA GLU A 301 22.68 -1.40 19.75
C GLU A 301 21.26 -0.90 19.44
N ARG A 302 20.31 -1.84 19.30
CA ARG A 302 18.90 -1.56 19.02
C ARG A 302 18.66 -0.64 17.83
N ASP A 303 19.20 -1.01 16.68
CA ASP A 303 18.99 -0.31 15.40
C ASP A 303 19.55 1.14 15.35
N SER A 304 20.56 1.44 16.17
CA SER A 304 21.26 2.73 16.17
C SER A 304 22.51 2.73 15.27
N SER A 305 23.16 3.88 15.10
CA SER A 305 24.41 3.98 14.35
C SER A 305 25.60 3.40 15.13
N MET A 306 26.52 2.69 14.45
CA MET A 306 27.60 1.88 15.03
C MET A 306 28.55 2.66 15.96
N LEU A 307 29.00 3.84 15.56
CA LEU A 307 29.92 4.70 16.33
C LEU A 307 29.25 6.01 16.82
N GLY A 308 27.94 6.16 16.58
CA GLY A 308 27.20 7.40 16.86
C GLY A 308 27.51 8.54 15.91
N GLY A 309 26.77 9.64 16.00
CA GLY A 309 26.77 10.72 15.00
C GLY A 309 28.02 11.62 14.98
N LYS A 310 29.08 11.31 15.73
CA LYS A 310 30.34 12.07 15.68
C LYS A 310 31.45 11.41 14.88
N ALA A 311 31.33 10.13 14.57
CA ALA A 311 32.32 9.41 13.78
C ALA A 311 32.19 9.76 12.29
N THR A 312 33.32 9.78 11.59
CA THR A 312 33.38 10.03 10.14
C THR A 312 32.94 8.78 9.37
N VAL A 313 32.51 8.97 8.13
CA VAL A 313 32.23 7.86 7.19
C VAL A 313 33.43 6.93 7.08
N LYS A 314 34.65 7.49 6.98
CA LYS A 314 35.88 6.69 6.89
C LYS A 314 36.08 5.78 8.11
N GLU A 315 35.90 6.30 9.32
CA GLU A 315 36.07 5.53 10.56
C GLU A 315 35.04 4.38 10.62
N ASN A 316 33.81 4.65 10.26
CA ASN A 316 32.75 3.62 10.21
C ASN A 316 33.06 2.57 9.13
N VAL A 317 33.50 2.97 7.91
CA VAL A 317 33.84 2.05 6.82
C VAL A 317 35.03 1.17 7.18
N ASP A 318 36.10 1.75 7.75
CA ASP A 318 37.29 0.99 8.16
C ASP A 318 36.95 -0.03 9.24
N LEU A 319 36.17 0.36 10.24
CA LEU A 319 35.71 -0.54 11.29
C LEU A 319 34.80 -1.65 10.74
N LEU A 320 33.86 -1.30 9.85
CA LEU A 320 32.95 -2.27 9.25
C LEU A 320 33.68 -3.31 8.40
N LYS A 321 34.72 -2.91 7.66
CA LYS A 321 35.61 -3.85 6.94
C LYS A 321 36.26 -4.84 7.89
N GLU A 322 36.83 -4.35 9.02
CA GLU A 322 37.45 -5.22 10.02
C GLU A 322 36.43 -6.22 10.61
N ILE A 323 35.26 -5.75 10.97
CA ILE A 323 34.18 -6.59 11.49
C ILE A 323 33.80 -7.69 10.48
N ILE A 324 33.52 -7.32 9.23
CA ILE A 324 33.13 -8.26 8.18
C ILE A 324 34.24 -9.32 7.94
N ILE A 325 35.49 -8.92 7.91
CA ILE A 325 36.64 -9.88 7.76
C ILE A 325 36.58 -10.90 8.90
N ASN A 326 36.42 -10.47 10.15
CA ASN A 326 36.40 -11.37 11.29
C ASN A 326 35.15 -12.27 11.30
N GLN A 327 33.98 -11.70 10.96
CA GLN A 327 32.74 -12.49 10.83
C GLN A 327 32.85 -13.55 9.73
N ARG A 328 33.44 -13.22 8.57
CA ARG A 328 33.68 -14.20 7.49
C ARG A 328 34.60 -15.33 7.91
N GLN A 329 35.60 -15.04 8.73
CA GLN A 329 36.47 -16.08 9.30
C GLN A 329 35.69 -17.03 10.22
N LEU A 330 34.86 -16.49 11.14
CA LEU A 330 34.03 -17.30 12.03
C LEU A 330 33.02 -18.16 11.24
N ILE A 331 32.39 -17.56 10.22
CA ILE A 331 31.44 -18.27 9.35
C ILE A 331 32.14 -19.46 8.65
N LYS A 332 33.33 -19.23 8.09
CA LYS A 332 34.11 -20.28 7.43
C LYS A 332 34.47 -21.45 8.37
N GLU A 333 34.68 -21.13 9.65
CA GLU A 333 35.08 -22.14 10.65
C GLU A 333 33.88 -22.93 11.20
N HIS A 334 32.74 -22.34 11.32
CA HIS A 334 31.62 -22.90 12.10
C HIS A 334 30.35 -23.19 11.29
N VAL A 335 30.22 -22.69 10.05
CA VAL A 335 29.05 -22.93 9.22
C VAL A 335 29.33 -24.07 8.25
N SER A 336 28.55 -25.15 8.39
CA SER A 336 28.69 -26.34 7.54
C SER A 336 27.72 -26.34 6.34
N TYR A 337 26.62 -25.57 6.40
CA TYR A 337 25.69 -25.39 5.29
C TYR A 337 26.26 -24.36 4.29
N ASN A 338 26.02 -24.56 3.00
CA ASN A 338 26.41 -23.57 1.98
C ASN A 338 25.47 -22.36 1.98
N SER A 339 25.61 -21.52 2.99
CA SER A 339 24.76 -20.34 3.22
C SER A 339 25.25 -19.13 2.43
N SER A 340 24.33 -18.37 1.87
CA SER A 340 24.63 -17.06 1.27
C SER A 340 24.88 -16.02 2.37
N LEU A 341 25.77 -15.07 2.10
CA LEU A 341 26.01 -13.91 2.96
C LEU A 341 25.24 -12.71 2.44
N MET A 342 24.79 -11.85 3.34
CA MET A 342 24.06 -10.64 2.99
C MET A 342 24.46 -9.46 3.87
N ILE A 343 24.50 -8.26 3.28
CA ILE A 343 24.59 -6.99 3.99
C ILE A 343 23.41 -6.11 3.59
N ALA A 344 22.71 -5.53 4.56
CA ALA A 344 21.63 -4.59 4.29
C ALA A 344 22.19 -3.16 4.20
N LEU A 345 21.96 -2.54 3.07
CA LEU A 345 22.34 -1.14 2.80
C LEU A 345 21.20 -0.23 3.21
N TYR A 346 20.98 -0.15 4.53
CA TYR A 346 19.85 0.55 5.13
C TYR A 346 20.33 1.64 6.08
N LYS A 347 19.60 2.76 6.10
CA LYS A 347 19.95 3.95 6.89
C LYS A 347 21.41 4.38 6.62
N GLU A 348 22.22 4.58 7.66
CA GLU A 348 23.61 5.04 7.54
C GLU A 348 24.53 4.05 6.79
N VAL A 349 24.21 2.75 6.77
CA VAL A 349 25.02 1.75 6.07
C VAL A 349 25.01 1.98 4.55
N GLU A 350 23.97 2.60 4.02
CA GLU A 350 23.94 3.01 2.62
C GLU A 350 25.05 4.02 2.31
N GLU A 351 25.26 5.02 3.18
CA GLU A 351 26.38 5.97 3.04
C GLU A 351 27.73 5.29 3.15
N TYR A 352 27.87 4.31 4.04
CA TYR A 352 29.10 3.50 4.14
C TYR A 352 29.38 2.68 2.88
N PHE A 353 28.34 2.24 2.20
CA PHE A 353 28.48 1.51 0.93
C PHE A 353 28.93 2.43 -0.21
N TYR A 354 28.27 3.55 -0.41
CA TYR A 354 28.60 4.48 -1.51
C TYR A 354 29.85 5.30 -1.22
N GLY A 355 30.15 5.58 0.04
CA GLY A 355 31.21 6.49 0.44
C GLY A 355 30.82 7.97 0.34
N SER A 356 31.80 8.86 0.44
CA SER A 356 31.65 10.30 0.32
C SER A 356 32.80 10.90 -0.47
N GLU A 357 32.76 12.22 -0.74
CA GLU A 357 33.89 12.92 -1.36
C GLU A 357 35.22 12.79 -0.58
N LYS A 358 35.15 12.42 0.72
CA LYS A 358 36.30 12.34 1.63
C LYS A 358 36.68 10.91 2.04
N ALA A 359 35.89 9.93 1.65
CA ALA A 359 36.10 8.53 2.06
C ALA A 359 35.56 7.56 1.03
N ASP A 360 36.38 6.61 0.59
CA ASP A 360 35.95 5.48 -0.23
C ASP A 360 34.98 4.60 0.55
N GLY A 361 33.87 4.20 -0.09
CA GLY A 361 32.88 3.30 0.48
C GLY A 361 33.25 1.82 0.32
N LEU A 362 32.26 0.97 0.58
CA LEU A 362 32.38 -0.49 0.44
C LEU A 362 32.04 -0.97 -0.98
N LYS A 363 31.49 -0.13 -1.84
CA LYS A 363 30.97 -0.54 -3.16
C LYS A 363 32.04 -1.19 -4.05
N ASP A 364 33.29 -0.76 -3.97
CA ASP A 364 34.41 -1.27 -4.75
C ASP A 364 35.30 -2.22 -3.96
N TRP A 365 34.91 -2.61 -2.73
CA TRP A 365 35.67 -3.48 -1.88
C TRP A 365 35.40 -4.96 -2.22
N GLU A 366 36.43 -5.72 -2.57
CA GLU A 366 36.38 -7.15 -2.94
C GLU A 366 35.77 -8.06 -1.85
N GLY A 367 35.80 -7.62 -0.57
CA GLY A 367 35.20 -8.34 0.54
C GLY A 367 33.67 -8.50 0.45
N LEU A 368 33.02 -7.83 -0.49
CA LEU A 368 31.59 -7.94 -0.76
C LEU A 368 31.25 -8.59 -2.12
N ASP A 369 32.19 -9.14 -2.87
CA ASP A 369 31.94 -9.65 -4.24
C ASP A 369 30.97 -10.84 -4.29
N ASP A 370 30.98 -11.70 -3.27
CA ASP A 370 30.10 -12.86 -3.13
C ASP A 370 28.92 -12.62 -2.21
N VAL A 371 28.79 -11.40 -1.66
CA VAL A 371 27.78 -11.00 -0.70
C VAL A 371 26.56 -10.39 -1.41
N ILE A 372 25.37 -10.75 -0.97
CA ILE A 372 24.14 -10.13 -1.42
C ILE A 372 24.06 -8.71 -0.82
N CYS A 373 24.04 -7.69 -1.67
CA CYS A 373 23.84 -6.31 -1.27
C CYS A 373 22.35 -5.99 -1.29
N MET A 374 21.69 -5.94 -0.13
CA MET A 374 20.28 -5.64 -0.03
C MET A 374 20.07 -4.12 0.00
N LEU A 375 19.55 -3.58 -1.10
CA LEU A 375 19.09 -2.20 -1.21
C LEU A 375 17.74 -2.04 -0.53
N CYS A 376 17.38 -0.80 -0.18
CA CYS A 376 16.12 -0.47 0.48
C CYS A 376 15.38 0.62 -0.29
N GLU A 377 14.05 0.64 -0.15
CA GLU A 377 13.26 1.79 -0.56
C GLU A 377 13.29 2.87 0.54
N ASP A 378 12.51 3.93 0.40
CA ASP A 378 12.56 5.10 1.30
C ASP A 378 11.67 4.97 2.55
N ASN A 379 11.28 3.78 2.95
CA ASN A 379 10.34 3.44 4.02
C ASN A 379 8.88 3.86 3.76
N PHE A 380 8.59 4.49 2.62
CA PHE A 380 7.25 4.93 2.23
C PHE A 380 6.81 4.36 0.88
N GLY A 381 7.52 3.34 0.39
CA GLY A 381 7.17 2.57 -0.80
C GLY A 381 7.73 3.13 -2.10
N PHE A 382 8.75 4.01 -2.07
CA PHE A 382 9.42 4.52 -3.26
C PHE A 382 10.88 4.05 -3.29
N VAL A 383 11.20 3.22 -4.29
CA VAL A 383 12.55 2.70 -4.50
C VAL A 383 13.53 3.85 -4.69
N ARG A 384 14.69 3.70 -4.05
CA ARG A 384 15.81 4.64 -4.12
C ARG A 384 16.88 4.10 -5.08
N SER A 385 18.11 4.34 -4.78
CA SER A 385 19.27 3.86 -5.53
C SER A 385 19.09 2.46 -6.10
N LEU A 386 19.29 2.32 -7.39
CA LEU A 386 19.19 1.05 -8.11
C LEU A 386 20.55 0.65 -8.67
N PRO A 387 20.82 -0.63 -8.94
CA PRO A 387 22.05 -1.06 -9.56
C PRO A 387 22.21 -0.41 -10.93
N THR A 388 23.19 0.49 -11.03
CA THR A 388 23.64 1.09 -12.29
C THR A 388 24.94 0.41 -12.72
N LYS A 389 25.44 0.73 -13.91
CA LYS A 389 26.70 0.14 -14.42
C LYS A 389 27.88 0.35 -13.46
N ASP A 390 27.84 1.42 -12.67
CA ASP A 390 28.90 1.75 -11.71
C ASP A 390 28.91 0.84 -10.47
N LEU A 391 27.83 0.10 -10.21
CA LEU A 391 27.73 -0.85 -9.08
C LEU A 391 28.20 -2.26 -9.41
N GLY A 392 28.58 -2.52 -10.66
CA GLY A 392 29.10 -3.80 -11.11
C GLY A 392 28.07 -4.94 -11.13
N GLU A 393 28.53 -6.14 -11.49
CA GLU A 393 27.71 -7.37 -11.52
C GLU A 393 27.70 -8.05 -10.15
N ARG A 394 26.95 -7.50 -9.20
CA ARG A 394 26.77 -8.07 -7.85
C ARG A 394 25.38 -8.70 -7.71
N LYS A 395 25.20 -9.48 -6.67
CA LYS A 395 23.88 -9.98 -6.26
C LYS A 395 23.17 -8.92 -5.46
N TYR A 396 21.97 -8.53 -5.89
CA TYR A 396 21.19 -7.51 -5.22
C TYR A 396 19.86 -8.03 -4.69
N GLY A 397 19.49 -7.53 -3.51
CA GLY A 397 18.17 -7.67 -2.92
C GLY A 397 17.45 -6.32 -2.78
N MET A 398 16.15 -6.38 -2.52
CA MET A 398 15.30 -5.21 -2.18
C MET A 398 14.54 -5.47 -0.90
N TYR A 399 14.65 -4.55 0.05
CA TYR A 399 13.84 -4.49 1.25
C TYR A 399 12.76 -3.43 1.07
N TYR A 400 11.50 -3.84 1.12
CA TYR A 400 10.30 -3.04 0.84
C TYR A 400 9.38 -3.01 2.07
N HIS A 401 8.54 -1.98 2.22
CA HIS A 401 7.66 -1.82 3.38
C HIS A 401 6.19 -1.72 3.01
N PHE A 402 5.35 -2.51 3.69
CA PHE A 402 3.89 -2.31 3.82
C PHE A 402 3.54 -1.70 5.18
N ASP A 403 4.46 -1.79 6.11
CA ASP A 403 4.37 -1.36 7.49
C ASP A 403 5.73 -0.77 7.90
N TYR A 404 5.74 0.30 8.69
CA TYR A 404 6.95 0.96 9.11
C TYR A 404 6.78 1.71 10.42
N HIS A 405 7.66 1.42 11.38
CA HIS A 405 7.83 2.18 12.60
C HIS A 405 8.95 3.20 12.46
N GLY A 406 8.62 4.48 12.34
CA GLY A 406 9.63 5.52 12.20
C GLY A 406 9.10 6.84 11.66
N GLY A 407 10.03 7.80 11.49
CA GLY A 407 9.70 9.13 10.99
C GLY A 407 9.42 9.18 9.47
N PRO A 408 8.66 10.21 9.01
CA PRO A 408 8.04 11.28 9.79
C PRO A 408 6.80 10.88 10.58
N ILE A 409 6.15 9.76 10.28
CA ILE A 409 5.04 9.15 11.03
C ILE A 409 5.06 7.64 10.82
N SER A 410 4.86 6.87 11.88
CA SER A 410 4.63 5.43 11.77
C SER A 410 3.33 5.13 11.05
N TYR A 411 3.25 3.98 10.35
CA TYR A 411 2.03 3.48 9.73
C TYR A 411 1.99 1.96 9.85
N GLU A 412 1.16 1.48 10.75
CA GLU A 412 1.17 0.10 11.27
C GLU A 412 -0.25 -0.50 11.30
N TRP A 413 -1.31 0.34 11.20
CA TRP A 413 -2.67 -0.10 11.46
C TRP A 413 -3.35 -0.83 10.29
N MET A 414 -3.45 -0.19 9.12
CA MET A 414 -4.19 -0.71 7.97
C MET A 414 -3.38 -0.55 6.68
N PRO A 415 -3.59 -1.43 5.67
CA PRO A 415 -2.91 -1.30 4.40
C PRO A 415 -3.02 0.10 3.80
N SER A 416 -1.87 0.68 3.48
CA SER A 416 -1.76 2.04 2.95
C SER A 416 -0.79 2.15 1.77
N THR A 417 -0.22 1.03 1.32
CA THR A 417 0.58 0.93 0.10
C THR A 417 -0.25 0.26 -0.99
N SER A 418 -0.57 0.98 -2.08
CA SER A 418 -1.40 0.43 -3.16
C SER A 418 -0.70 -0.67 -3.95
N PHE A 419 -1.47 -1.58 -4.52
CA PHE A 419 -0.96 -2.63 -5.40
C PHE A 419 -0.22 -2.05 -6.61
N GLU A 420 -0.72 -0.96 -7.16
CA GLU A 420 -0.13 -0.26 -8.29
C GLU A 420 1.23 0.32 -7.95
N ARG A 421 1.41 0.88 -6.73
CA ARG A 421 2.71 1.35 -6.24
C ARG A 421 3.67 0.18 -6.07
N THR A 422 3.23 -0.89 -5.42
CA THR A 422 4.03 -2.12 -5.25
C THR A 422 4.47 -2.67 -6.60
N LYS A 423 3.54 -2.80 -7.55
CA LYS A 423 3.85 -3.25 -8.90
C LYS A 423 4.87 -2.36 -9.59
N ASP A 424 4.65 -1.04 -9.58
CA ASP A 424 5.51 -0.08 -10.27
C ASP A 424 6.93 -0.08 -9.72
N GLN A 425 7.06 0.04 -8.40
CA GLN A 425 8.35 0.18 -7.73
C GLN A 425 9.15 -1.14 -7.73
N MET A 426 8.49 -2.27 -7.48
CA MET A 426 9.15 -3.57 -7.51
C MET A 426 9.46 -4.03 -8.95
N SER A 427 8.65 -3.65 -9.94
CA SER A 427 9.00 -3.86 -11.35
C SER A 427 10.24 -3.08 -11.74
N MET A 428 10.37 -1.84 -11.26
CA MET A 428 11.58 -1.05 -11.51
C MET A 428 12.81 -1.71 -10.87
N ALA A 429 12.71 -2.19 -9.64
CA ALA A 429 13.77 -2.94 -8.99
C ALA A 429 14.19 -4.18 -9.81
N TYR A 430 13.21 -4.96 -10.29
CA TYR A 430 13.48 -6.16 -11.10
C TYR A 430 14.15 -5.84 -12.43
N ASP A 431 13.67 -4.82 -13.14
CA ASP A 431 14.20 -4.42 -14.46
C ASP A 431 15.63 -3.88 -14.35
N TYR A 432 16.01 -3.33 -13.18
CA TYR A 432 17.40 -2.97 -12.84
C TYR A 432 18.24 -4.12 -12.29
N GLY A 433 17.73 -5.36 -12.31
CA GLY A 433 18.51 -6.56 -11.98
C GLY A 433 18.43 -7.03 -10.53
N ILE A 434 17.57 -6.49 -9.69
CA ILE A 434 17.38 -6.94 -8.31
C ILE A 434 16.50 -8.19 -8.30
N ARG A 435 17.15 -9.37 -8.33
CA ARG A 435 16.49 -10.68 -8.49
C ARG A 435 16.93 -11.73 -7.48
N GLU A 436 17.91 -11.42 -6.62
CA GLU A 436 18.39 -12.40 -5.66
C GLU A 436 17.47 -12.50 -4.43
N VAL A 437 17.07 -11.36 -3.84
CA VAL A 437 16.20 -11.32 -2.67
C VAL A 437 15.15 -10.23 -2.80
N TRP A 438 13.88 -10.58 -2.55
CA TRP A 438 12.80 -9.62 -2.27
C TRP A 438 12.22 -9.89 -0.90
N MET A 439 12.28 -8.89 -0.04
CA MET A 439 11.78 -8.92 1.33
C MET A 439 10.81 -7.77 1.54
N VAL A 440 9.60 -8.07 2.03
CA VAL A 440 8.64 -7.03 2.41
C VAL A 440 8.36 -7.06 3.91
N ASN A 441 8.53 -5.93 4.57
CA ASN A 441 8.07 -5.74 5.94
C ASN A 441 6.54 -5.62 5.94
N VAL A 442 5.87 -6.54 6.62
CA VAL A 442 4.40 -6.60 6.71
C VAL A 442 3.89 -6.23 8.10
N GLY A 443 4.79 -5.88 9.02
CA GLY A 443 4.44 -5.66 10.41
C GLY A 443 3.78 -6.89 10.99
N ASP A 444 2.49 -6.79 11.23
CA ASP A 444 1.69 -7.79 11.94
C ASP A 444 1.02 -8.86 11.07
N LEU A 445 1.24 -8.93 9.79
CA LEU A 445 0.56 -9.77 8.81
C LEU A 445 -0.94 -9.47 8.64
N LYS A 446 -1.67 -9.28 9.75
CA LYS A 446 -3.12 -9.07 9.69
C LYS A 446 -3.46 -7.79 8.91
N PHE A 447 -4.51 -7.89 8.09
CA PHE A 447 -4.95 -6.93 7.09
C PHE A 447 -4.03 -6.79 5.86
N ASN A 448 -2.76 -7.19 5.95
CA ASN A 448 -1.82 -7.20 4.82
C ASN A 448 -1.87 -8.50 3.99
N GLU A 449 -2.79 -9.42 4.24
CA GLU A 449 -2.83 -10.75 3.61
C GLU A 449 -2.94 -10.67 2.07
N VAL A 450 -3.81 -9.80 1.56
CA VAL A 450 -4.03 -9.68 0.11
C VAL A 450 -2.92 -8.90 -0.58
N PRO A 451 -2.45 -7.75 -0.04
CA PRO A 451 -1.24 -7.08 -0.54
C PRO A 451 -0.01 -7.98 -0.54
N LEU A 452 0.21 -8.76 0.52
CA LEU A 452 1.30 -9.73 0.60
C LEU A 452 1.17 -10.81 -0.49
N GLY A 453 -0.04 -11.35 -0.68
CA GLY A 453 -0.31 -12.31 -1.75
C GLY A 453 0.08 -11.78 -3.13
N PHE A 454 -0.21 -10.51 -3.43
CA PHE A 454 0.19 -9.87 -4.67
C PHE A 454 1.72 -9.69 -4.78
N PHE A 455 2.37 -9.22 -3.73
CA PHE A 455 3.83 -9.09 -3.70
C PHE A 455 4.53 -10.42 -3.98
N MET A 456 4.06 -11.50 -3.35
CA MET A 456 4.62 -12.84 -3.53
C MET A 456 4.35 -13.39 -4.94
N ALA A 457 3.14 -13.15 -5.50
CA ALA A 457 2.82 -13.53 -6.87
C ALA A 457 3.70 -12.81 -7.89
N LEU A 458 3.93 -11.50 -7.70
CA LEU A 458 4.83 -10.68 -8.53
C LEU A 458 6.28 -11.19 -8.46
N ALA A 459 6.76 -11.53 -7.26
CA ALA A 459 8.11 -12.06 -7.06
C ALA A 459 8.28 -13.48 -7.64
N TYR A 460 7.21 -14.29 -7.62
CA TYR A 460 7.23 -15.65 -8.17
C TYR A 460 7.15 -15.67 -9.70
N ASP A 461 6.23 -14.92 -10.29
CA ASP A 461 6.01 -14.89 -11.76
C ASP A 461 5.97 -13.44 -12.29
N PHE A 462 7.15 -12.85 -12.46
CA PHE A 462 7.29 -11.49 -12.96
C PHE A 462 6.83 -11.34 -14.43
N GLU A 463 6.89 -12.40 -15.23
CA GLU A 463 6.40 -12.39 -16.58
C GLU A 463 4.88 -12.14 -16.63
N GLN A 464 4.15 -12.72 -15.67
CA GLN A 464 2.69 -12.59 -15.56
C GLN A 464 2.25 -11.27 -14.90
N TYR A 465 3.02 -10.75 -13.93
CA TYR A 465 2.56 -9.64 -13.09
C TYR A 465 3.42 -8.37 -13.16
N GLY A 466 4.59 -8.41 -13.84
CA GLY A 466 5.56 -7.33 -13.85
C GLY A 466 5.28 -6.18 -14.83
N SER A 467 6.35 -5.45 -15.15
CA SER A 467 6.30 -4.19 -15.92
C SER A 467 5.61 -4.28 -17.29
N ASN A 468 5.72 -5.42 -17.97
CA ASN A 468 5.14 -5.63 -19.28
C ASN A 468 3.64 -5.98 -19.28
N GLN A 469 3.02 -6.08 -18.09
CA GLN A 469 1.62 -6.45 -17.92
C GLN A 469 0.83 -5.27 -17.32
N PRO A 470 0.25 -4.41 -18.15
CA PRO A 470 -0.45 -3.21 -17.65
C PRO A 470 -1.61 -3.54 -16.69
N LEU A 471 -2.33 -4.62 -16.95
CA LEU A 471 -3.51 -5.06 -16.18
C LEU A 471 -3.18 -6.08 -15.08
N ALA A 472 -1.93 -6.25 -14.68
CA ALA A 472 -1.51 -7.27 -13.71
C ALA A 472 -2.25 -7.17 -12.37
N VAL A 473 -2.45 -5.97 -11.86
CA VAL A 473 -3.17 -5.74 -10.60
C VAL A 473 -4.63 -6.17 -10.72
N GLU A 474 -5.31 -5.77 -11.79
CA GLU A 474 -6.69 -6.17 -12.07
C GLU A 474 -6.81 -7.68 -12.24
N MET A 475 -5.90 -8.29 -13.00
CA MET A 475 -5.86 -9.72 -13.24
C MET A 475 -5.66 -10.50 -11.93
N TYR A 476 -4.70 -10.10 -11.09
CA TYR A 476 -4.49 -10.71 -9.78
C TYR A 476 -5.72 -10.57 -8.89
N THR A 477 -6.30 -9.37 -8.81
CA THR A 477 -7.48 -9.11 -8.00
C THR A 477 -8.67 -9.97 -8.41
N ASN A 478 -8.94 -10.06 -9.72
CA ASN A 478 -10.03 -10.87 -10.23
C ASN A 478 -9.82 -12.36 -9.91
N GLN A 479 -8.62 -12.90 -10.14
CA GLN A 479 -8.27 -14.28 -9.80
C GLN A 479 -8.42 -14.56 -8.29
N TRP A 480 -7.94 -13.64 -7.45
CA TRP A 480 -8.06 -13.76 -6.01
C TRP A 480 -9.53 -13.71 -5.55
N VAL A 481 -10.32 -12.79 -6.07
CA VAL A 481 -11.75 -12.67 -5.74
C VAL A 481 -12.52 -13.91 -6.21
N GLU A 482 -12.29 -14.39 -7.42
CA GLU A 482 -12.95 -15.59 -7.96
C GLU A 482 -12.62 -16.83 -7.12
N SER A 483 -11.36 -16.99 -6.72
CA SER A 483 -10.93 -18.15 -5.91
C SER A 483 -11.44 -18.07 -4.47
N THR A 484 -11.52 -16.87 -3.90
CA THR A 484 -11.96 -16.67 -2.50
C THR A 484 -13.46 -16.65 -2.35
N PHE A 485 -14.20 -16.16 -3.37
CA PHE A 485 -15.68 -16.02 -3.36
C PHE A 485 -16.35 -16.72 -4.56
N PRO A 486 -16.10 -18.03 -4.79
CA PRO A 486 -16.42 -18.72 -6.05
C PRO A 486 -17.92 -18.78 -6.39
N ASN A 487 -18.81 -18.79 -5.39
CA ASN A 487 -20.26 -18.87 -5.59
C ASN A 487 -20.96 -17.51 -5.49
N THR A 488 -20.20 -16.44 -5.61
CA THR A 488 -20.72 -15.07 -5.51
C THR A 488 -21.03 -14.54 -6.92
N PRO A 489 -22.14 -13.82 -7.14
CA PRO A 489 -22.43 -13.23 -8.43
C PRO A 489 -21.32 -12.30 -8.92
N SER A 490 -20.99 -12.34 -10.21
CA SER A 490 -19.87 -11.56 -10.77
C SER A 490 -19.96 -10.05 -10.49
N SER A 491 -21.17 -9.50 -10.41
CA SER A 491 -21.36 -8.08 -10.04
C SER A 491 -20.97 -7.78 -8.59
N VAL A 492 -21.12 -8.75 -7.68
CA VAL A 492 -20.67 -8.63 -6.29
C VAL A 492 -19.16 -8.88 -6.20
N GLN A 493 -18.64 -9.87 -6.94
CA GLN A 493 -17.21 -10.11 -7.05
C GLN A 493 -16.45 -8.87 -7.52
N LYS A 494 -16.93 -8.21 -8.58
CA LYS A 494 -16.37 -6.94 -9.04
C LYS A 494 -16.36 -5.87 -7.94
N LYS A 495 -17.48 -5.76 -7.20
CA LYS A 495 -17.59 -4.78 -6.11
C LYS A 495 -16.67 -5.09 -4.94
N ILE A 496 -16.40 -6.36 -4.64
CA ILE A 496 -15.38 -6.77 -3.66
C ILE A 496 -14.01 -6.20 -4.02
N GLY A 497 -13.61 -6.34 -5.28
CA GLY A 497 -12.36 -5.76 -5.78
C GLY A 497 -12.35 -4.23 -5.69
N GLU A 498 -13.45 -3.57 -6.07
CA GLU A 498 -13.59 -2.10 -5.98
C GLU A 498 -13.47 -1.61 -4.53
N VAL A 499 -14.06 -2.28 -3.56
CA VAL A 499 -13.95 -1.92 -2.13
C VAL A 499 -12.53 -2.13 -1.62
N LEU A 500 -11.89 -3.26 -1.96
CA LEU A 500 -10.52 -3.57 -1.57
C LEU A 500 -9.56 -2.45 -2.05
N HIS A 501 -9.57 -2.16 -3.34
CA HIS A 501 -8.73 -1.11 -3.91
C HIS A 501 -9.12 0.28 -3.40
N GLY A 502 -10.41 0.50 -3.19
CA GLY A 502 -10.94 1.79 -2.74
C GLY A 502 -10.37 2.22 -1.39
N TYR A 503 -10.44 1.36 -0.37
CA TYR A 503 -9.94 1.73 0.97
C TYR A 503 -8.41 1.80 1.03
N ILE A 504 -7.70 0.89 0.33
CA ILE A 504 -6.24 0.94 0.28
C ILE A 504 -5.78 2.23 -0.42
N ARG A 505 -6.45 2.61 -1.52
CA ARG A 505 -6.18 3.89 -2.19
C ARG A 505 -6.47 5.08 -1.28
N LEU A 506 -7.59 5.08 -0.55
CA LEU A 506 -7.92 6.12 0.42
C LEU A 506 -6.77 6.32 1.42
N ASN A 507 -6.28 5.21 1.99
CA ASN A 507 -5.15 5.20 2.92
C ASN A 507 -3.83 5.59 2.23
N SER A 508 -3.64 5.25 0.96
CA SER A 508 -2.45 5.61 0.18
C SER A 508 -2.40 7.09 -0.21
N MET A 509 -3.55 7.76 -0.37
CA MET A 509 -3.60 9.21 -0.61
C MET A 509 -3.05 9.98 0.60
N ARG A 510 -3.45 9.59 1.79
CA ARG A 510 -2.93 10.07 3.07
C ARG A 510 -3.01 8.93 4.06
N ARG A 511 -1.88 8.55 4.66
CA ARG A 511 -1.86 7.44 5.61
C ARG A 511 -2.78 7.72 6.80
N PRO A 512 -3.49 6.70 7.33
CA PRO A 512 -4.44 6.87 8.43
C PRO A 512 -3.86 7.62 9.63
N GLU A 513 -2.66 7.25 10.05
CA GLU A 513 -1.95 7.82 11.20
C GLU A 513 -1.54 9.28 10.97
N ALA A 514 -1.38 9.70 9.72
CA ALA A 514 -1.06 11.07 9.32
C ALA A 514 -2.29 11.95 9.09
N LEU A 515 -3.50 11.46 9.33
CA LEU A 515 -4.72 12.25 9.21
C LEU A 515 -4.88 13.23 10.38
N SER A 516 -5.37 14.39 10.06
CA SER A 516 -5.75 15.40 11.05
C SER A 516 -6.82 16.34 10.50
N ALA A 517 -7.43 17.14 11.35
CA ALA A 517 -8.40 18.17 10.96
C ALA A 517 -7.84 19.27 10.05
N SER A 518 -6.52 19.32 9.83
CA SER A 518 -5.88 20.32 8.99
C SER A 518 -5.63 19.87 7.54
N ILE A 519 -5.94 18.61 7.20
CA ILE A 519 -5.61 18.03 5.89
C ILE A 519 -6.64 18.49 4.85
N TYR A 520 -7.90 18.11 4.99
CA TYR A 520 -8.94 18.41 4.01
C TYR A 520 -9.71 19.69 4.42
N HIS A 521 -9.47 20.77 3.68
CA HIS A 521 -10.01 22.07 4.06
C HIS A 521 -11.53 22.15 3.85
N PRO A 522 -12.34 22.64 4.83
CA PRO A 522 -13.80 22.71 4.69
C PRO A 522 -14.28 23.60 3.57
N CYS A 523 -13.68 24.77 3.34
CA CYS A 523 -14.12 25.69 2.29
C CYS A 523 -13.22 25.73 1.06
N HIS A 524 -11.89 25.65 1.20
CA HIS A 524 -11.02 25.72 0.04
C HIS A 524 -11.23 24.50 -0.87
N TYR A 525 -11.70 24.75 -2.09
CA TYR A 525 -12.06 23.74 -3.09
C TYR A 525 -13.05 22.68 -2.60
N LEU A 526 -13.77 22.95 -1.51
CA LEU A 526 -14.75 22.06 -0.85
C LEU A 526 -14.19 20.66 -0.59
N GLU A 527 -12.94 20.58 -0.14
CA GLU A 527 -12.24 19.31 0.03
C GLU A 527 -12.93 18.37 1.03
N SER A 528 -13.37 18.91 2.17
CA SER A 528 -14.12 18.14 3.16
C SER A 528 -15.39 17.52 2.58
N ASP A 529 -16.18 18.27 1.82
CA ASP A 529 -17.40 17.76 1.17
C ASP A 529 -17.07 16.67 0.13
N ARG A 530 -16.01 16.88 -0.66
CA ARG A 530 -15.55 15.89 -1.65
C ARG A 530 -15.16 14.58 -0.98
N MET A 531 -14.42 14.66 0.12
CA MET A 531 -13.99 13.46 0.87
C MET A 531 -15.17 12.78 1.58
N LEU A 532 -16.13 13.54 2.13
CA LEU A 532 -17.33 12.93 2.71
C LEU A 532 -18.15 12.18 1.67
N LYS A 533 -18.38 12.76 0.48
CA LYS A 533 -19.08 12.07 -0.62
C LYS A 533 -18.36 10.80 -1.06
N LEU A 534 -17.02 10.84 -1.12
CA LEU A 534 -16.22 9.68 -1.46
C LEU A 534 -16.43 8.55 -0.45
N VAL A 535 -16.27 8.84 0.85
CA VAL A 535 -16.36 7.80 1.89
C VAL A 535 -17.80 7.34 2.12
N GLU A 536 -18.82 8.17 1.89
CA GLU A 536 -20.23 7.76 1.88
C GLU A 536 -20.48 6.69 0.82
N LYS A 537 -20.01 6.93 -0.40
CA LYS A 537 -20.13 5.97 -1.49
C LYS A 537 -19.39 4.66 -1.19
N MET A 538 -18.19 4.75 -0.64
CA MET A 538 -17.41 3.57 -0.24
C MET A 538 -18.10 2.77 0.87
N GLU A 539 -18.70 3.44 1.85
CA GLU A 539 -19.45 2.80 2.93
C GLU A 539 -20.68 2.07 2.37
N GLU A 540 -21.46 2.73 1.49
CA GLU A 540 -22.61 2.09 0.82
C GLU A 540 -22.18 0.81 0.08
N ASP A 541 -21.08 0.86 -0.66
CA ASP A 541 -20.59 -0.27 -1.41
C ASP A 541 -20.10 -1.41 -0.49
N ASN A 542 -19.39 -1.06 0.59
CA ASN A 542 -18.92 -2.01 1.59
C ASN A 542 -20.09 -2.73 2.31
N GLU A 543 -21.10 -1.97 2.75
CA GLU A 543 -22.30 -2.53 3.40
C GLU A 543 -23.12 -3.39 2.42
N GLN A 544 -23.33 -2.94 1.18
CA GLN A 544 -24.04 -3.72 0.16
C GLN A 544 -23.37 -5.07 -0.13
N VAL A 545 -22.05 -5.12 -0.20
CA VAL A 545 -21.32 -6.38 -0.36
C VAL A 545 -21.52 -7.27 0.86
N TYR A 546 -21.33 -6.71 2.06
CA TYR A 546 -21.44 -7.45 3.31
C TYR A 546 -22.83 -8.05 3.52
N GLU A 547 -23.90 -7.33 3.15
CA GLU A 547 -25.29 -7.82 3.21
C GLU A 547 -25.58 -8.94 2.22
N LYS A 548 -24.99 -8.90 1.02
CA LYS A 548 -25.19 -9.91 -0.03
C LYS A 548 -24.43 -11.21 0.21
N LEU A 549 -23.38 -11.16 1.01
CA LEU A 549 -22.59 -12.33 1.37
C LEU A 549 -23.18 -13.07 2.56
N ALA A 550 -22.99 -14.40 2.59
CA ALA A 550 -23.46 -15.26 3.67
C ALA A 550 -22.42 -16.32 4.06
N GLY A 551 -22.54 -16.87 5.25
CA GLY A 551 -21.75 -18.01 5.73
C GLY A 551 -20.24 -17.78 5.64
N LYS A 552 -19.53 -18.72 4.99
CA LYS A 552 -18.07 -18.72 4.85
C LYS A 552 -17.56 -17.48 4.10
N ALA A 553 -18.20 -17.12 2.99
CA ALA A 553 -17.83 -15.94 2.20
C ALA A 553 -17.96 -14.63 3.00
N LYS A 554 -19.02 -14.50 3.80
CA LYS A 554 -19.22 -13.32 4.66
C LYS A 554 -18.13 -13.18 5.72
N ARG A 555 -17.67 -14.30 6.30
CA ARG A 555 -16.58 -14.28 7.30
C ARG A 555 -15.25 -13.84 6.66
N ALA A 556 -14.89 -14.41 5.52
CA ALA A 556 -13.69 -14.03 4.81
C ALA A 556 -13.68 -12.54 4.40
N TYR A 557 -14.82 -12.05 3.89
CA TYR A 557 -14.96 -10.63 3.55
C TYR A 557 -14.86 -9.72 4.77
N TYR A 558 -15.52 -10.09 5.88
CA TYR A 558 -15.45 -9.38 7.15
C TYR A 558 -14.01 -9.20 7.62
N SER A 559 -13.26 -10.29 7.63
CA SER A 559 -11.90 -10.35 8.17
C SER A 559 -10.86 -9.58 7.34
N MET A 560 -10.95 -9.64 6.02
CA MET A 560 -9.93 -9.09 5.12
C MET A 560 -10.28 -7.73 4.52
N ILE A 561 -11.57 -7.39 4.39
CA ILE A 561 -11.98 -6.19 3.64
C ILE A 561 -12.95 -5.31 4.43
N TYR A 562 -14.03 -5.90 4.99
CA TYR A 562 -15.10 -5.11 5.61
C TYR A 562 -14.59 -4.26 6.78
N VAL A 563 -13.85 -4.88 7.71
CA VAL A 563 -13.31 -4.19 8.89
C VAL A 563 -12.30 -3.11 8.51
N PRO A 564 -11.24 -3.40 7.70
CA PRO A 564 -10.29 -2.36 7.32
C PRO A 564 -10.91 -1.23 6.51
N ALA A 565 -11.84 -1.52 5.59
CA ALA A 565 -12.55 -0.48 4.86
C ALA A 565 -13.42 0.39 5.79
N LYS A 566 -14.18 -0.22 6.69
CA LYS A 566 -15.04 0.48 7.65
C LYS A 566 -14.24 1.33 8.64
N GLY A 567 -13.12 0.80 9.14
CA GLY A 567 -12.19 1.54 10.00
C GLY A 567 -11.60 2.76 9.32
N SER A 568 -11.05 2.58 8.11
CA SER A 568 -10.46 3.66 7.32
C SER A 568 -11.46 4.77 6.98
N ILE A 569 -12.68 4.41 6.57
CA ILE A 569 -13.78 5.33 6.29
C ILE A 569 -14.14 6.14 7.55
N ASN A 570 -14.32 5.45 8.67
CA ASN A 570 -14.70 6.09 9.93
C ASN A 570 -13.62 7.07 10.43
N LEU A 571 -12.35 6.68 10.32
CA LEU A 571 -11.22 7.52 10.73
C LEU A 571 -11.13 8.80 9.89
N LEU A 572 -11.20 8.69 8.58
CA LEU A 572 -11.18 9.88 7.71
C LEU A 572 -12.38 10.79 8.00
N ARG A 573 -13.59 10.23 8.08
CA ARG A 573 -14.81 10.95 8.40
C ARG A 573 -14.68 11.73 9.72
N MET A 574 -14.11 11.11 10.72
CA MET A 574 -13.87 11.73 12.04
C MET A 574 -13.01 12.99 11.93
N HIS A 575 -11.89 12.92 11.18
CA HIS A 575 -11.00 14.06 11.00
C HIS A 575 -11.64 15.16 10.14
N VAL A 576 -12.41 14.81 9.12
CA VAL A 576 -13.17 15.78 8.32
C VAL A 576 -14.24 16.46 9.17
N TYR A 577 -14.98 15.72 10.00
CA TYR A 577 -15.95 16.33 10.91
C TYR A 577 -15.29 17.26 11.93
N SER A 578 -14.09 16.91 12.41
CA SER A 578 -13.33 17.83 13.28
C SER A 578 -12.91 19.09 12.52
N ALA A 579 -12.51 19.00 11.26
CA ALA A 579 -12.21 20.15 10.42
C ALA A 579 -13.43 21.07 10.24
N MET A 580 -14.60 20.49 9.95
CA MET A 580 -15.87 21.19 9.82
C MET A 580 -16.29 21.83 11.15
N ASN A 581 -16.14 21.12 12.27
CA ASN A 581 -16.40 21.67 13.60
C ASN A 581 -15.56 22.91 13.87
N ILE A 582 -14.24 22.84 13.65
CA ILE A 582 -13.29 23.95 13.85
C ILE A 582 -13.67 25.13 12.94
N HIS A 583 -13.97 24.86 11.69
CA HIS A 583 -14.32 25.88 10.70
C HIS A 583 -15.60 26.63 11.10
N TYR A 584 -16.70 25.92 11.37
CA TYR A 584 -17.96 26.54 11.76
C TYR A 584 -17.90 27.19 13.16
N ALA A 585 -17.08 26.64 14.05
CA ALA A 585 -16.84 27.29 15.34
C ALA A 585 -16.14 28.65 15.20
N LYS A 586 -15.13 28.76 14.32
CA LYS A 586 -14.50 30.04 13.99
C LYS A 586 -15.48 31.05 13.40
N GLN A 587 -16.47 30.59 12.67
CA GLN A 587 -17.54 31.42 12.13
C GLN A 587 -18.65 31.75 13.15
N GLY A 588 -18.60 31.17 14.36
CA GLY A 588 -19.56 31.34 15.42
C GLY A 588 -20.92 30.65 15.16
N LYS A 589 -20.97 29.73 14.21
CA LYS A 589 -22.18 28.99 13.81
C LYS A 589 -22.49 27.86 14.74
N LYS A 590 -23.71 27.75 15.26
CA LYS A 590 -24.12 26.68 16.18
C LYS A 590 -24.13 25.28 15.54
N ILE A 591 -24.15 25.16 14.21
CA ILE A 591 -23.99 23.87 13.52
C ILE A 591 -22.65 23.18 13.85
N ALA A 592 -21.64 23.93 14.32
CA ALA A 592 -20.39 23.38 14.82
C ALA A 592 -20.62 22.32 15.90
N ASN A 593 -21.66 22.48 16.73
CA ASN A 593 -21.98 21.52 17.81
C ASN A 593 -22.38 20.15 17.27
N ASP A 594 -23.08 20.11 16.13
CA ASP A 594 -23.45 18.85 15.50
C ASP A 594 -22.22 18.10 15.01
N TYR A 595 -21.26 18.82 14.42
CA TYR A 595 -19.99 18.21 14.00
C TYR A 595 -19.14 17.73 15.18
N ALA A 596 -19.17 18.40 16.35
CA ALA A 596 -18.55 17.91 17.57
C ALA A 596 -19.18 16.58 18.03
N ASP A 597 -20.53 16.47 17.92
CA ASP A 597 -21.24 15.23 18.22
C ASP A 597 -20.92 14.12 17.21
N PHE A 598 -20.77 14.44 15.94
CA PHE A 598 -20.36 13.48 14.91
C PHE A 598 -18.95 12.93 15.16
N VAL A 599 -18.00 13.78 15.53
CA VAL A 599 -16.66 13.33 15.95
C VAL A 599 -16.77 12.36 17.12
N THR A 600 -17.59 12.69 18.11
CA THR A 600 -17.82 11.83 19.28
C THR A 600 -18.44 10.48 18.91
N LYS A 601 -19.35 10.46 17.93
CA LYS A 601 -19.93 9.22 17.39
C LYS A 601 -18.89 8.39 16.67
N CYS A 602 -18.03 9.02 15.84
CA CYS A 602 -16.94 8.31 15.14
C CYS A 602 -15.95 7.68 16.12
N LEU A 603 -15.55 8.37 17.20
CA LEU A 603 -14.69 7.81 18.25
C LEU A 603 -15.32 6.59 18.95
N LYS A 604 -16.62 6.61 19.18
CA LYS A 604 -17.34 5.45 19.74
C LYS A 604 -17.44 4.31 18.74
N GLN A 605 -17.67 4.63 17.48
CA GLN A 605 -17.76 3.65 16.40
C GLN A 605 -16.42 2.96 16.16
N ASP A 606 -15.32 3.69 16.17
CA ASP A 606 -13.98 3.15 16.07
C ASP A 606 -13.73 2.06 17.12
N LYS A 607 -13.95 2.39 18.40
CA LYS A 607 -13.86 1.43 19.51
C LYS A 607 -14.80 0.24 19.35
N ALA A 608 -15.99 0.44 18.77
CA ALA A 608 -16.95 -0.63 18.55
C ALA A 608 -16.48 -1.58 17.44
N ILE A 609 -15.95 -1.05 16.32
CA ILE A 609 -15.40 -1.82 15.22
C ILE A 609 -14.25 -2.71 15.71
N MET A 610 -13.29 -2.13 16.42
CA MET A 610 -12.13 -2.84 16.93
C MET A 610 -12.55 -3.90 17.95
N LYS A 611 -13.45 -3.58 18.88
CA LYS A 611 -13.99 -4.55 19.84
C LYS A 611 -14.75 -5.71 19.18
N GLU A 612 -15.54 -5.45 18.14
CA GLU A 612 -16.25 -6.48 17.38
C GLU A 612 -15.26 -7.40 16.69
N PHE A 613 -14.22 -6.83 16.07
CA PHE A 613 -13.14 -7.60 15.45
C PHE A 613 -12.40 -8.48 16.45
N ALA A 614 -12.07 -7.97 17.63
CA ALA A 614 -11.42 -8.73 18.70
C ALA A 614 -12.21 -9.98 19.12
N THR A 615 -13.55 -9.91 19.07
CA THR A 615 -14.43 -11.04 19.45
C THR A 615 -14.79 -11.96 18.28
N PHE A 616 -14.40 -11.60 17.09
CA PHE A 616 -14.69 -12.34 15.88
C PHE A 616 -14.08 -13.77 15.91
N GLN A 617 -14.81 -14.75 15.36
CA GLN A 617 -14.36 -16.15 15.30
C GLN A 617 -13.88 -16.71 16.68
N SER A 618 -14.63 -16.47 17.75
CA SER A 618 -14.26 -16.90 19.10
C SER A 618 -12.90 -16.33 19.55
N GLU A 619 -12.72 -15.03 19.36
CA GLU A 619 -11.52 -14.28 19.72
C GLU A 619 -10.25 -14.71 18.96
N LYS A 620 -10.39 -15.23 17.73
CA LYS A 620 -9.23 -15.69 16.92
C LYS A 620 -8.18 -14.59 16.72
N TRP A 621 -8.61 -13.35 16.54
CA TRP A 621 -7.76 -12.19 16.24
C TRP A 621 -7.59 -11.23 17.42
N LYS A 622 -7.96 -11.64 18.63
CA LYS A 622 -7.81 -10.83 19.83
C LYS A 622 -6.36 -10.44 20.05
N GLY A 623 -6.10 -9.17 20.17
CA GLY A 623 -4.78 -8.54 20.20
C GLY A 623 -4.47 -7.76 18.95
N MET A 624 -4.90 -8.24 17.77
CA MET A 624 -4.67 -7.57 16.48
C MET A 624 -5.46 -6.25 16.30
N GLU A 625 -6.34 -5.92 17.22
CA GLU A 625 -7.14 -4.69 17.21
C GLU A 625 -6.51 -3.52 17.99
N LEU A 626 -5.35 -3.73 18.58
CA LEU A 626 -4.79 -2.81 19.60
C LEU A 626 -3.96 -1.66 19.01
N GLU A 627 -3.75 -1.62 17.68
CA GLU A 627 -2.91 -0.62 17.03
C GLU A 627 -3.43 0.80 17.22
N GLU A 628 -2.53 1.71 17.57
CA GLU A 628 -2.83 3.12 17.70
C GLU A 628 -2.82 3.80 16.31
N HIS A 629 -3.87 4.57 16.02
CA HIS A 629 -4.07 5.14 14.68
C HIS A 629 -4.73 6.52 14.68
N ILE A 630 -5.03 7.07 15.86
CA ILE A 630 -5.74 8.34 15.97
C ILE A 630 -4.83 9.42 16.53
N GLY A 631 -4.50 10.41 15.72
CA GLY A 631 -3.92 11.67 16.20
C GLY A 631 -2.51 11.59 16.73
N PHE A 632 -1.65 10.84 16.05
CA PHE A 632 -0.21 10.86 16.31
C PHE A 632 0.32 12.30 16.36
N THR A 633 1.19 12.58 17.32
CA THR A 633 1.89 13.86 17.43
C THR A 633 3.34 13.75 16.99
N ASN A 634 3.90 12.56 17.13
CA ASN A 634 5.21 12.17 16.65
C ASN A 634 5.16 10.70 16.21
N TRP A 635 6.10 10.24 15.42
CA TRP A 635 6.20 8.88 14.96
C TRP A 635 6.38 7.84 16.08
N ASN A 636 6.88 8.23 17.23
CA ASN A 636 7.23 7.36 18.38
C ASN A 636 6.56 7.83 19.68
N GLU A 637 5.39 8.41 19.64
CA GLU A 637 4.70 8.86 20.84
C GLU A 637 3.45 8.04 21.12
N ASP A 638 3.36 7.51 22.36
CA ASP A 638 2.16 6.86 22.88
C ASP A 638 1.03 7.86 23.20
N ASN A 639 1.23 9.14 22.94
CA ASN A 639 0.32 10.24 23.26
C ASN A 639 -0.55 10.64 22.08
N CYS A 640 -1.25 9.70 21.49
CA CYS A 640 -2.22 9.99 20.43
C CYS A 640 -3.34 10.90 20.93
N ARG A 641 -3.61 11.97 20.19
CA ARG A 641 -4.59 12.99 20.58
C ARG A 641 -5.87 12.85 19.79
N ASN A 642 -6.98 12.71 20.51
CA ASN A 642 -8.28 12.77 19.88
C ASN A 642 -8.49 14.10 19.12
N PRO A 643 -9.20 14.08 17.98
CA PRO A 643 -9.55 15.30 17.26
C PRO A 643 -10.29 16.31 18.11
N LEU A 644 -10.05 17.59 17.84
CA LEU A 644 -10.70 18.69 18.56
C LEU A 644 -12.22 18.66 18.34
N ARG A 645 -12.94 19.06 19.40
CA ARG A 645 -14.40 19.25 19.44
C ARG A 645 -14.68 20.55 20.16
N ILE A 646 -15.02 21.57 19.38
CA ILE A 646 -15.30 22.93 19.90
C ILE A 646 -16.80 23.08 20.02
N THR A 647 -17.27 23.52 21.17
CA THR A 647 -18.66 23.88 21.42
C THR A 647 -18.84 25.38 21.24
N VAL A 648 -19.86 25.79 20.48
CA VAL A 648 -20.25 27.17 20.26
C VAL A 648 -21.46 27.48 21.10
N GLU A 649 -21.37 28.52 21.92
CA GLU A 649 -22.52 29.08 22.63
C GLU A 649 -23.36 29.89 21.65
N PRO A 650 -24.66 29.56 21.42
CA PRO A 650 -25.48 30.32 20.51
C PRO A 650 -25.67 31.77 21.01
N PHE A 651 -25.70 32.71 20.08
CA PHE A 651 -26.05 34.11 20.43
C PHE A 651 -27.42 34.18 21.08
N HIS A 652 -27.61 35.07 22.05
CA HIS A 652 -28.83 35.14 22.91
C HIS A 652 -30.13 35.48 22.17
N LYS A 653 -30.06 35.88 20.90
CA LYS A 653 -31.19 36.13 20.00
C LYS A 653 -30.95 35.48 18.64
N PRO A 654 -32.01 35.11 17.89
CA PRO A 654 -31.83 34.66 16.53
C PRO A 654 -31.07 35.70 15.69
N ARG A 655 -30.05 35.23 14.96
CA ARG A 655 -29.19 36.08 14.14
C ARG A 655 -28.84 35.42 12.82
N LEU A 656 -29.15 36.08 11.70
CA LEU A 656 -28.86 35.55 10.39
C LEU A 656 -27.38 35.73 10.03
N VAL A 657 -26.75 34.66 9.55
CA VAL A 657 -25.40 34.66 9.03
C VAL A 657 -25.40 34.09 7.61
N VAL A 658 -24.73 34.75 6.71
CA VAL A 658 -24.63 34.34 5.30
C VAL A 658 -23.19 34.32 4.86
N ASN A 659 -22.78 33.31 4.13
CA ASN A 659 -21.46 33.24 3.53
C ASN A 659 -21.47 32.33 2.27
N ARG A 660 -20.46 32.46 1.44
CA ARG A 660 -20.18 31.43 0.43
C ARG A 660 -19.61 30.21 1.13
N LYS A 661 -19.98 29.01 0.70
CA LYS A 661 -19.46 27.77 1.28
C LYS A 661 -17.97 27.60 1.02
N ASP A 662 -17.46 28.13 -0.08
CA ASP A 662 -16.06 28.08 -0.51
C ASP A 662 -15.22 29.29 -0.05
N ASP A 663 -15.72 30.11 0.90
CA ASP A 663 -15.05 31.28 1.46
C ASP A 663 -15.13 31.27 3.00
N GLU A 664 -14.08 31.68 3.66
CA GLU A 664 -14.04 31.81 5.13
C GLU A 664 -14.84 33.01 5.66
N LYS A 665 -15.09 33.99 4.81
CA LYS A 665 -15.74 35.25 5.17
C LYS A 665 -17.23 35.07 5.43
N VAL A 666 -17.69 35.56 6.58
CA VAL A 666 -19.12 35.55 6.96
C VAL A 666 -19.70 36.95 6.99
N TYR A 667 -20.96 37.03 6.64
CA TYR A 667 -21.75 38.25 6.67
C TYR A 667 -22.88 38.11 7.69
N HIS A 668 -22.90 38.98 8.67
CA HIS A 668 -23.98 39.10 9.65
C HIS A 668 -24.23 40.57 9.94
N LYS A 669 -25.31 40.92 10.61
CA LYS A 669 -25.67 42.31 10.90
C LYS A 669 -24.50 43.05 11.54
N THR A 670 -24.01 44.06 10.85
CA THR A 670 -23.02 45.03 11.30
C THR A 670 -23.61 46.43 11.28
N TYR A 671 -22.97 47.35 12.01
CA TYR A 671 -23.37 48.76 11.98
C TYR A 671 -22.94 49.36 10.64
N GLY A 672 -23.91 49.77 9.78
CA GLY A 672 -23.62 50.41 8.50
C GLY A 672 -24.37 49.86 7.28
N SER A 673 -23.78 50.02 6.12
CA SER A 673 -24.35 49.72 4.80
C SER A 673 -24.63 48.23 4.57
N PRO A 674 -25.52 47.90 3.63
CA PRO A 674 -25.74 46.52 3.22
C PRO A 674 -24.42 45.82 2.81
N MET A 675 -24.26 44.61 3.21
CA MET A 675 -23.10 43.76 2.86
C MET A 675 -23.30 43.15 1.46
N THR A 676 -22.28 43.11 0.66
CA THR A 676 -22.33 42.57 -0.71
C THR A 676 -21.46 41.29 -0.78
N LEU A 677 -22.10 40.22 -1.26
CA LEU A 677 -21.47 38.97 -1.61
C LEU A 677 -21.46 38.85 -3.14
N VAL A 678 -20.26 38.66 -3.73
CA VAL A 678 -20.11 38.60 -5.17
C VAL A 678 -19.93 37.14 -5.60
N VAL A 679 -20.64 36.72 -6.64
CA VAL A 679 -20.57 35.45 -7.33
C VAL A 679 -20.16 35.73 -8.79
N ASP A 680 -18.91 35.64 -9.08
CA ASP A 680 -18.31 35.83 -10.40
C ASP A 680 -17.89 34.50 -11.09
N ASP A 681 -18.20 33.37 -10.44
CA ASP A 681 -17.85 32.02 -10.89
C ASP A 681 -18.38 31.68 -12.28
N PHE A 682 -19.58 32.18 -12.62
CA PHE A 682 -20.18 31.88 -13.91
C PHE A 682 -19.63 32.71 -15.07
N LEU A 683 -18.61 33.56 -14.79
CA LEU A 683 -17.76 34.17 -15.83
C LEU A 683 -16.77 33.11 -16.40
N TYR A 684 -16.51 32.06 -15.65
CA TYR A 684 -15.59 30.99 -16.04
C TYR A 684 -16.36 29.74 -16.51
N GLU A 685 -15.87 29.11 -17.58
CA GLU A 685 -16.47 27.92 -18.12
C GLU A 685 -16.31 26.75 -17.11
N GLY A 686 -17.24 25.79 -17.17
CA GLY A 686 -17.25 24.67 -16.24
C GLY A 686 -17.95 24.93 -14.91
N ASN A 687 -17.97 26.15 -14.43
CA ASN A 687 -18.69 26.48 -13.19
C ASN A 687 -20.17 26.61 -13.48
N THR A 688 -20.96 25.70 -12.91
CA THR A 688 -22.42 25.64 -13.10
C THR A 688 -23.17 25.83 -11.80
N GLN A 689 -22.51 25.71 -10.66
CA GLN A 689 -23.13 25.84 -9.34
C GLN A 689 -22.26 26.61 -8.38
N VAL A 690 -22.88 27.41 -7.51
CA VAL A 690 -22.26 28.04 -6.34
C VAL A 690 -23.18 27.82 -5.15
N ILE A 691 -22.63 27.57 -3.98
CA ILE A 691 -23.40 27.35 -2.76
C ILE A 691 -23.19 28.52 -1.81
N ILE A 692 -24.30 29.10 -1.37
CA ILE A 692 -24.34 30.10 -0.31
C ILE A 692 -24.99 29.47 0.91
N GLU A 693 -24.33 29.51 2.04
CA GLU A 693 -24.85 29.04 3.33
C GLU A 693 -25.63 30.17 4.01
N VAL A 694 -26.82 29.85 4.48
CA VAL A 694 -27.64 30.73 5.33
C VAL A 694 -27.86 30.02 6.65
N ALA A 695 -27.35 30.60 7.71
CA ALA A 695 -27.37 30.00 9.05
C ALA A 695 -28.00 30.93 10.09
N ASN A 696 -28.45 30.34 11.17
CA ASN A 696 -28.79 31.02 12.40
C ASN A 696 -27.73 30.67 13.48
N ASP A 697 -26.96 31.65 13.93
CA ASP A 697 -25.98 31.50 14.98
C ASP A 697 -26.51 31.81 16.39
N GLY A 698 -27.81 32.18 16.47
CA GLY A 698 -28.46 32.47 17.74
C GLY A 698 -29.44 31.37 18.21
N VAL A 699 -30.05 31.61 19.36
CA VAL A 699 -31.08 30.72 19.93
C VAL A 699 -32.32 30.68 19.06
N GLY A 700 -33.07 29.56 19.09
CA GLY A 700 -34.28 29.36 18.31
C GLY A 700 -34.04 29.34 16.81
N SER A 701 -35.01 29.79 16.02
CA SER A 701 -34.99 29.87 14.55
C SER A 701 -35.19 31.29 14.06
N ILE A 702 -34.79 31.56 12.82
CA ILE A 702 -34.95 32.85 12.17
C ILE A 702 -35.57 32.68 10.80
N ASP A 703 -36.51 33.60 10.47
CA ASP A 703 -37.08 33.67 9.13
C ASP A 703 -36.25 34.59 8.25
N PHE A 704 -36.13 34.21 6.99
CA PHE A 704 -35.54 35.04 5.95
C PHE A 704 -36.33 34.89 4.65
N HIS A 705 -36.12 35.82 3.71
CA HIS A 705 -36.69 35.75 2.36
C HIS A 705 -35.72 36.30 1.32
N LEU A 706 -35.95 35.89 0.08
CA LEU A 706 -35.18 36.34 -1.08
C LEU A 706 -35.98 37.45 -1.79
N GLU A 707 -35.32 38.57 -2.08
CA GLU A 707 -35.88 39.70 -2.81
C GLU A 707 -35.05 39.98 -4.05
N TRP A 708 -35.58 39.66 -5.21
CA TRP A 708 -34.91 39.84 -6.49
C TRP A 708 -35.05 41.30 -6.97
N GLU A 709 -33.95 41.89 -7.47
CA GLU A 709 -34.01 43.15 -8.19
C GLU A 709 -34.53 42.91 -9.61
N LYS A 710 -34.00 41.87 -10.28
CA LYS A 710 -34.44 41.40 -11.59
C LYS A 710 -34.13 39.92 -11.73
N ALA A 711 -35.17 39.10 -11.92
CA ALA A 711 -34.96 37.69 -12.26
C ALA A 711 -34.37 37.55 -13.69
N VAL A 712 -33.49 36.60 -13.89
CA VAL A 712 -32.83 36.32 -15.17
C VAL A 712 -33.00 34.84 -15.50
N PRO A 713 -33.20 34.49 -16.79
CA PRO A 713 -33.48 33.11 -17.15
C PRO A 713 -32.27 32.15 -16.97
N TRP A 714 -31.07 32.69 -16.92
CA TRP A 714 -29.85 31.92 -16.81
C TRP A 714 -29.44 31.54 -15.38
N LEU A 715 -30.17 32.00 -14.34
CA LEU A 715 -29.87 31.74 -12.93
C LEU A 715 -31.07 31.24 -12.17
N ASP A 716 -30.98 30.03 -11.64
CA ASP A 716 -31.88 29.48 -10.66
C ASP A 716 -31.27 29.49 -9.26
N VAL A 717 -32.12 29.70 -8.25
CA VAL A 717 -31.73 29.59 -6.83
C VAL A 717 -32.68 28.64 -6.12
N HIS A 718 -32.13 27.56 -5.66
CA HIS A 718 -32.83 26.55 -4.87
C HIS A 718 -32.38 26.60 -3.41
N VAL A 719 -33.31 26.54 -2.46
CA VAL A 719 -33.01 26.46 -1.02
C VAL A 719 -33.19 25.01 -0.58
N THR A 720 -32.11 24.42 0.00
CA THR A 720 -32.15 23.06 0.49
C THR A 720 -32.99 22.92 1.75
N GLU A 721 -33.32 21.70 2.13
CA GLU A 721 -33.76 21.41 3.48
C GLU A 721 -32.67 21.75 4.50
N GLU A 722 -33.05 21.93 5.77
CA GLU A 722 -32.10 22.23 6.83
C GLU A 722 -31.06 21.09 6.98
N LEU A 723 -29.81 21.46 7.05
CA LEU A 723 -28.74 20.52 7.27
C LEU A 723 -28.82 19.93 8.69
N HIS A 724 -28.61 18.63 8.82
CA HIS A 724 -28.67 17.89 10.08
C HIS A 724 -30.01 18.07 10.83
N LYS A 725 -31.10 17.67 10.17
CA LYS A 725 -32.48 17.78 10.73
C LYS A 725 -32.53 17.31 12.17
N ASP A 726 -32.97 18.20 13.07
CA ASP A 726 -33.54 17.81 14.34
C ASP A 726 -34.91 17.17 14.05
N PRO A 727 -35.28 16.00 14.63
CA PRO A 727 -36.57 15.37 14.41
C PRO A 727 -37.78 16.27 14.76
N TYR A 728 -37.56 17.41 15.37
CA TYR A 728 -38.55 18.41 15.68
C TYR A 728 -38.49 19.70 14.83
N GLY A 729 -37.55 19.78 13.85
CA GLY A 729 -37.37 20.95 12.97
C GLY A 729 -38.41 21.00 11.87
N LEU A 730 -39.45 21.80 12.02
CA LEU A 730 -40.47 22.08 11.00
C LEU A 730 -39.94 23.17 10.04
N MET A 731 -39.62 22.77 8.78
CA MET A 731 -39.54 23.75 7.69
C MET A 731 -40.95 24.15 7.27
N LYS A 732 -41.27 25.44 7.40
CA LYS A 732 -42.42 26.03 6.72
C LYS A 732 -41.94 26.86 5.56
N GLN A 733 -42.31 26.45 4.35
CA GLN A 733 -42.16 27.26 3.16
C GLN A 733 -43.54 27.97 2.92
N GLU A 734 -43.62 29.28 3.17
CA GLU A 734 -44.77 30.09 2.79
C GLU A 734 -44.33 31.12 1.72
N GLY A 735 -44.58 30.85 0.46
CA GLY A 735 -44.13 31.68 -0.65
C GLY A 735 -42.60 31.69 -0.79
N GLN A 736 -41.98 32.89 -0.79
CA GLN A 736 -40.49 33.06 -0.83
C GLN A 736 -39.88 33.27 0.56
N ARG A 737 -40.54 32.81 1.62
CA ARG A 737 -40.02 32.86 2.99
C ARG A 737 -39.55 31.50 3.46
N PHE A 738 -38.42 31.48 4.14
CA PHE A 738 -37.78 30.30 4.68
C PHE A 738 -37.48 30.51 6.16
N THR A 739 -37.54 29.42 6.92
CA THR A 739 -37.19 29.43 8.34
C THR A 739 -35.97 28.55 8.52
N VAL A 740 -34.93 29.05 9.18
CA VAL A 740 -33.68 28.28 9.47
C VAL A 740 -33.46 28.23 10.97
N ASN A 741 -33.24 27.02 11.47
CA ASN A 741 -32.81 26.79 12.85
C ASN A 741 -31.30 26.76 12.95
N LYS A 742 -30.63 25.96 12.14
CA LYS A 742 -29.14 25.82 12.13
C LYS A 742 -28.57 26.37 10.84
N GLN A 743 -28.71 25.67 9.71
CA GLN A 743 -28.16 26.07 8.43
C GLN A 743 -28.93 25.44 7.26
N VAL A 744 -29.14 26.20 6.21
CA VAL A 744 -29.60 25.75 4.89
C VAL A 744 -28.64 26.24 3.82
N GLU A 745 -28.67 25.61 2.67
CA GLU A 745 -27.86 26.01 1.52
C GLU A 745 -28.75 26.61 0.41
N LEU A 746 -28.31 27.73 -0.16
CA LEU A 746 -28.81 28.25 -1.41
C LEU A 746 -27.91 27.77 -2.52
N ILE A 747 -28.41 26.89 -3.37
CA ILE A 747 -27.72 26.39 -4.54
C ILE A 747 -28.07 27.29 -5.72
N LEU A 748 -27.10 28.06 -6.15
CA LEU A 748 -27.16 28.90 -7.35
C LEU A 748 -26.78 28.04 -8.54
N THR A 749 -27.69 27.81 -9.48
CA THR A 749 -27.43 27.01 -10.68
C THR A 749 -27.46 27.90 -11.91
N CYS A 750 -26.39 27.87 -12.70
CA CYS A 750 -26.25 28.62 -13.93
C CYS A 750 -26.66 27.80 -15.16
N HIS A 751 -27.66 28.21 -15.89
CA HIS A 751 -28.04 27.66 -17.21
C HIS A 751 -27.21 28.33 -18.30
N ARG A 752 -26.04 27.79 -18.55
CA ARG A 752 -25.02 28.42 -19.43
C ARG A 752 -25.52 28.66 -20.85
N GLU A 753 -26.40 27.81 -21.37
CA GLU A 753 -27.01 27.92 -22.69
C GLU A 753 -27.88 29.21 -22.86
N GLN A 754 -28.26 29.83 -21.76
CA GLN A 754 -29.04 31.07 -21.73
C GLN A 754 -28.18 32.32 -21.47
N LEU A 755 -26.86 32.14 -21.29
CA LEU A 755 -25.92 33.28 -21.19
C LEU A 755 -25.59 33.87 -22.56
N THR A 756 -25.20 35.13 -22.56
CA THR A 756 -24.72 35.84 -23.76
C THR A 756 -23.18 35.97 -23.73
N MET A 757 -22.58 36.26 -24.88
CA MET A 757 -21.13 36.50 -25.00
C MET A 757 -20.66 37.75 -24.23
N LEU A 758 -21.55 38.69 -23.99
CA LEU A 758 -21.29 39.84 -23.12
C LEU A 758 -21.61 39.46 -21.67
N PRO A 759 -20.78 39.90 -20.71
CA PRO A 759 -21.10 39.71 -19.31
C PRO A 759 -22.49 40.24 -18.95
N SER A 760 -23.27 39.41 -18.28
CA SER A 760 -24.56 39.80 -17.72
C SER A 760 -24.53 39.61 -16.21
N GLY A 761 -25.29 40.46 -15.49
CA GLY A 761 -25.36 40.37 -14.03
C GLY A 761 -26.78 40.48 -13.53
N THR A 762 -27.03 39.98 -12.36
CA THR A 762 -28.27 40.15 -11.62
C THR A 762 -27.98 40.29 -10.13
N LYS A 763 -28.95 40.77 -9.37
CA LYS A 763 -28.84 40.93 -7.92
C LYS A 763 -30.11 40.44 -7.24
N PHE A 764 -29.91 39.84 -6.08
CA PHE A 764 -30.96 39.58 -5.12
C PHE A 764 -30.49 39.85 -3.69
N LYS A 765 -31.41 40.00 -2.77
CA LYS A 765 -31.13 40.25 -1.35
C LYS A 765 -31.63 39.09 -0.52
N ILE A 766 -30.81 38.68 0.43
CA ILE A 766 -31.16 37.75 1.50
C ILE A 766 -31.49 38.64 2.71
N LYS A 767 -32.78 38.68 3.11
CA LYS A 767 -33.26 39.54 4.20
C LYS A 767 -33.74 38.72 5.36
N GLY A 768 -33.06 38.85 6.50
CA GLY A 768 -33.45 38.23 7.76
C GLY A 768 -34.44 39.04 8.57
N LYS A 769 -35.27 38.39 9.35
CA LYS A 769 -36.22 39.03 10.29
C LYS A 769 -35.52 39.87 11.39
N ASP A 770 -34.23 39.63 11.63
CA ASP A 770 -33.38 40.44 12.51
C ASP A 770 -32.86 41.74 11.84
N CYS A 771 -33.36 42.08 10.65
CA CYS A 771 -32.90 43.18 9.80
C CYS A 771 -31.54 42.98 9.15
N THR A 772 -30.93 41.80 9.18
CA THR A 772 -29.74 41.48 8.38
C THR A 772 -30.15 41.52 6.89
N THR A 773 -29.33 42.21 6.07
CA THR A 773 -29.54 42.27 4.62
C THR A 773 -28.18 42.00 3.93
N VAL A 774 -28.09 40.94 3.16
CA VAL A 774 -26.94 40.65 2.32
C VAL A 774 -27.37 40.75 0.86
N VAL A 775 -26.68 41.57 0.08
CA VAL A 775 -26.88 41.70 -1.36
C VAL A 775 -25.98 40.65 -2.05
N VAL A 776 -26.57 39.80 -2.87
CA VAL A 776 -25.85 38.83 -3.69
C VAL A 776 -25.81 39.37 -5.13
N GLU A 777 -24.62 39.65 -5.62
CA GLU A 777 -24.36 40.05 -7.00
C GLU A 777 -23.84 38.88 -7.78
N VAL A 778 -24.50 38.47 -8.85
CA VAL A 778 -24.15 37.31 -9.65
C VAL A 778 -23.83 37.75 -11.08
N PHE A 779 -22.71 37.27 -11.59
CA PHE A 779 -22.24 37.59 -12.95
C PHE A 779 -22.02 36.28 -13.72
N GLY A 780 -22.40 36.28 -15.01
CA GLY A 780 -22.20 35.17 -15.92
C GLY A 780 -21.90 35.64 -17.36
N LYS A 781 -21.21 34.80 -18.11
CA LYS A 781 -20.80 35.04 -19.51
C LYS A 781 -20.69 33.72 -20.26
N ALA A 782 -21.21 33.68 -21.48
CA ALA A 782 -20.94 32.56 -22.39
C ALA A 782 -19.62 32.77 -23.11
N ARG A 783 -19.07 31.70 -23.67
CA ARG A 783 -17.86 31.69 -24.50
C ARG A 783 -18.11 31.01 -25.84
N ASP A 784 -17.48 31.48 -26.91
CA ASP A 784 -17.42 30.73 -28.17
C ASP A 784 -16.34 29.64 -28.09
N ARG A 785 -16.79 28.39 -27.96
CA ARG A 785 -15.91 27.23 -27.85
C ARG A 785 -15.48 26.68 -29.18
N LYS A 786 -16.19 26.98 -30.28
CA LYS A 786 -15.97 26.39 -31.59
C LYS A 786 -14.67 26.90 -32.25
N ALA A 787 -14.13 28.01 -31.76
CA ALA A 787 -12.89 28.59 -32.25
C ALA A 787 -11.61 28.00 -31.59
N LEU A 788 -11.76 27.13 -30.59
CA LEU A 788 -10.62 26.58 -29.85
C LEU A 788 -10.28 25.16 -30.32
N PRO A 789 -8.98 24.80 -30.38
CA PRO A 789 -8.58 23.41 -30.57
C PRO A 789 -9.21 22.49 -29.51
N PRO A 790 -9.64 21.26 -29.87
CA PRO A 790 -10.11 20.27 -28.88
C PRO A 790 -9.06 20.01 -27.80
N GLY A 791 -9.51 19.85 -26.56
CA GLY A 791 -8.60 19.60 -25.42
C GLY A 791 -7.90 20.86 -24.93
N THR A 792 -8.37 22.07 -25.26
CA THR A 792 -7.84 23.33 -24.72
C THR A 792 -8.42 23.63 -23.35
N PHE A 793 -7.56 23.70 -22.34
CA PHE A 793 -7.93 24.08 -20.97
C PHE A 793 -8.17 25.57 -20.84
N LEU A 794 -9.17 25.91 -20.05
CA LEU A 794 -9.58 27.26 -19.76
C LEU A 794 -9.25 27.64 -18.32
N GLU A 795 -8.94 28.92 -18.13
CA GLU A 795 -8.68 29.48 -16.80
C GLU A 795 -9.96 29.40 -15.91
N ASN A 796 -9.77 29.01 -14.66
CA ASN A 796 -10.80 29.11 -13.63
C ASN A 796 -10.24 29.96 -12.46
N ARG A 797 -10.72 31.21 -12.33
CA ARG A 797 -10.34 32.13 -11.24
C ARG A 797 -8.83 32.27 -11.07
N GLY A 798 -8.10 32.44 -12.16
CA GLY A 798 -6.66 32.67 -12.17
C GLY A 798 -5.80 31.40 -12.21
N VAL A 799 -6.38 30.22 -12.32
CA VAL A 799 -5.64 28.95 -12.33
C VAL A 799 -6.15 28.04 -13.45
N PHE A 800 -5.22 27.46 -14.20
CA PHE A 800 -5.46 26.25 -15.00
C PHE A 800 -5.08 25.05 -14.16
N THR A 801 -5.93 24.04 -14.12
CA THR A 801 -5.66 22.75 -13.46
C THR A 801 -5.86 21.65 -14.46
N ILE A 802 -4.83 20.84 -14.67
CA ILE A 802 -4.75 19.82 -15.70
C ILE A 802 -4.31 18.53 -15.07
N GLU A 803 -5.13 17.46 -15.15
CA GLU A 803 -4.68 16.11 -14.81
C GLU A 803 -3.74 15.60 -15.90
N ALA A 804 -2.63 14.96 -15.50
CA ALA A 804 -1.56 14.63 -16.44
C ALA A 804 -1.99 13.64 -17.55
N ASN A 805 -3.02 12.83 -17.32
CA ASN A 805 -3.57 11.91 -18.31
C ASN A 805 -4.54 12.56 -19.32
N HIS A 806 -4.91 13.84 -19.13
CA HIS A 806 -5.78 14.58 -20.05
C HIS A 806 -4.97 15.46 -21.01
N PHE A 807 -4.03 14.85 -21.71
CA PHE A 807 -3.16 15.50 -22.69
C PHE A 807 -3.87 15.71 -24.05
N ALA A 808 -3.47 16.74 -24.77
CA ALA A 808 -3.89 16.93 -26.17
C ALA A 808 -3.13 15.98 -27.11
N LYS A 809 -1.85 15.72 -26.82
CA LYS A 809 -1.02 14.77 -27.58
C LYS A 809 -0.07 14.02 -26.63
N ASN A 810 0.07 12.73 -26.86
CA ASN A 810 1.13 11.89 -26.27
C ASN A 810 2.04 11.42 -27.41
N MET A 811 3.29 11.85 -27.38
CA MET A 811 4.25 11.61 -28.47
C MET A 811 5.33 10.64 -27.99
N ASP A 812 5.21 9.42 -28.42
CA ASP A 812 6.20 8.38 -28.19
C ASP A 812 7.42 8.54 -29.12
N THR A 813 8.54 7.98 -28.71
CA THR A 813 9.77 7.86 -29.49
C THR A 813 10.22 6.39 -29.56
N LYS A 814 11.30 6.14 -30.28
CA LYS A 814 11.90 4.78 -30.33
C LYS A 814 12.48 4.34 -28.99
N LYS A 815 12.83 5.29 -28.11
CA LYS A 815 13.41 5.02 -26.77
C LYS A 815 12.35 4.79 -25.71
N GLY A 816 11.15 5.31 -25.89
CA GLY A 816 10.08 5.14 -24.94
C GLY A 816 8.90 6.07 -25.15
N GLY A 817 7.90 5.93 -24.31
CA GLY A 817 6.67 6.72 -24.32
C GLY A 817 5.99 6.74 -22.97
N PHE A 818 5.10 7.71 -22.80
CA PHE A 818 4.30 7.81 -21.58
C PHE A 818 3.15 6.82 -21.58
N LYS A 819 2.94 6.16 -20.45
CA LYS A 819 1.77 5.33 -20.18
C LYS A 819 1.10 5.77 -18.87
N GLU A 820 -0.19 5.61 -18.83
CA GLU A 820 -0.97 5.91 -17.63
C GLU A 820 -0.84 4.79 -16.60
N LEU A 821 -0.63 5.18 -15.35
CA LEU A 821 -0.77 4.37 -14.15
C LEU A 821 -2.10 4.72 -13.49
N VAL A 822 -3.10 3.90 -13.71
CA VAL A 822 -4.45 4.09 -13.15
C VAL A 822 -4.44 3.74 -11.65
N ASN A 823 -5.26 4.42 -10.84
CA ASN A 823 -5.33 4.29 -9.38
C ASN A 823 -4.00 4.60 -8.65
N TYR A 824 -3.16 5.42 -9.26
CA TYR A 824 -1.84 5.78 -8.74
C TYR A 824 -1.83 7.19 -8.14
N GLY A 825 -0.95 7.38 -7.16
CA GLY A 825 -0.71 8.68 -6.56
C GLY A 825 -1.91 9.28 -5.82
N ARG A 826 -1.82 10.58 -5.54
CA ARG A 826 -2.86 11.32 -4.82
C ARG A 826 -4.04 11.68 -5.71
N SER A 827 -3.80 12.02 -6.97
CA SER A 827 -4.84 12.39 -7.94
C SER A 827 -5.63 11.17 -8.46
N GLY A 828 -5.06 9.97 -8.40
CA GLY A 828 -5.65 8.72 -8.88
C GLY A 828 -5.23 8.31 -10.27
N SER A 829 -4.35 9.06 -10.91
CA SER A 829 -3.72 8.75 -12.18
C SER A 829 -2.35 9.41 -12.24
N GLY A 830 -1.38 8.72 -12.82
CA GLY A 830 -0.05 9.24 -13.07
C GLY A 830 0.45 8.85 -14.45
N MET A 831 1.19 9.73 -15.10
CA MET A 831 1.83 9.48 -16.39
C MET A 831 3.31 9.16 -16.19
N LYS A 832 3.73 7.95 -16.53
CA LYS A 832 5.10 7.46 -16.38
C LYS A 832 5.67 7.01 -17.72
N VAL A 833 6.98 7.20 -17.90
CA VAL A 833 7.68 6.75 -19.11
C VAL A 833 8.07 5.29 -19.00
N PHE A 834 7.89 4.55 -20.08
CA PHE A 834 8.34 3.17 -20.27
C PHE A 834 9.23 3.05 -21.51
N PRO A 835 10.21 2.13 -21.52
CA PRO A 835 10.56 1.19 -20.44
C PRO A 835 11.10 1.89 -19.19
N LEU A 836 11.01 1.23 -18.03
CA LEU A 836 11.39 1.81 -16.73
C LEU A 836 12.88 2.16 -16.61
N THR A 837 13.71 1.58 -17.49
CA THR A 837 15.17 1.80 -17.56
C THR A 837 15.56 2.87 -18.60
N ALA A 838 14.59 3.60 -19.19
CA ALA A 838 14.86 4.57 -20.24
C ALA A 838 15.64 5.80 -19.72
N CYS A 839 16.60 6.29 -20.52
CA CYS A 839 17.34 7.51 -20.31
C CYS A 839 17.38 8.31 -21.61
N PHE A 840 17.08 9.62 -21.57
CA PHE A 840 16.82 10.45 -22.74
C PHE A 840 17.86 11.58 -22.87
N VAL A 841 19.06 11.23 -23.28
CA VAL A 841 20.15 12.20 -23.47
C VAL A 841 19.91 13.06 -24.72
N ASP A 842 19.52 12.42 -25.83
CA ASP A 842 19.26 13.11 -27.11
C ASP A 842 17.83 13.70 -27.12
N GLU A 843 17.72 14.95 -27.55
CA GLU A 843 16.45 15.66 -27.68
C GLU A 843 15.43 14.93 -28.57
N LEU A 844 15.88 14.34 -29.68
CA LEU A 844 15.03 13.59 -30.61
C LEU A 844 14.51 12.26 -30.03
N GLU A 845 15.08 11.80 -28.95
CA GLU A 845 14.70 10.57 -28.27
C GLU A 845 13.70 10.80 -27.12
N ARG A 846 13.40 12.05 -26.78
CA ARG A 846 12.53 12.40 -25.64
C ARG A 846 11.05 12.30 -26.00
N PRO A 847 10.28 11.43 -25.35
CA PRO A 847 8.82 11.46 -25.49
C PRO A 847 8.25 12.73 -24.88
N SER A 848 7.05 13.13 -25.29
CA SER A 848 6.42 14.35 -24.79
C SER A 848 4.92 14.21 -24.55
N LEU A 849 4.45 14.83 -23.46
CA LEU A 849 3.05 15.14 -23.24
C LEU A 849 2.80 16.60 -23.57
N ILE A 850 1.76 16.89 -24.34
CA ILE A 850 1.40 18.24 -24.79
C ILE A 850 -0.01 18.56 -24.32
N TYR A 851 -0.17 19.72 -23.69
CA TYR A 851 -1.43 20.25 -23.17
C TYR A 851 -1.68 21.63 -23.78
N ASN A 852 -2.92 21.89 -24.23
CA ASN A 852 -3.30 23.19 -24.75
C ASN A 852 -3.96 24.02 -23.65
N ILE A 853 -3.57 25.30 -23.54
CA ILE A 853 -4.18 26.27 -22.62
C ILE A 853 -4.54 27.56 -23.37
N LEU A 854 -5.61 28.21 -22.97
CA LEU A 854 -5.98 29.53 -23.50
C LEU A 854 -5.62 30.64 -22.51
N ILE A 855 -4.59 31.39 -22.82
CA ILE A 855 -4.19 32.56 -22.04
C ILE A 855 -5.01 33.78 -22.47
N GLU A 856 -5.79 34.32 -21.54
CA GLU A 856 -6.56 35.56 -21.72
C GLU A 856 -5.90 36.76 -21.02
N SER A 857 -5.01 36.48 -20.09
CA SER A 857 -4.31 37.47 -19.30
C SER A 857 -2.81 37.31 -19.49
N PRO A 858 -2.17 37.98 -20.47
CA PRO A 858 -0.77 37.82 -20.79
C PRO A 858 0.16 38.22 -19.62
N GLY A 859 1.40 37.80 -19.66
CA GLY A 859 2.44 38.11 -18.68
C GLY A 859 3.13 36.88 -18.09
N GLU A 860 3.86 37.06 -16.98
CA GLU A 860 4.58 35.98 -16.31
C GLU A 860 3.59 35.04 -15.58
N HIS A 861 3.74 33.75 -15.86
CA HIS A 861 3.01 32.67 -15.20
C HIS A 861 3.96 31.67 -14.58
N VAL A 862 3.51 31.05 -13.50
CA VAL A 862 4.14 29.89 -12.89
C VAL A 862 3.50 28.64 -13.50
N VAL A 863 4.32 27.73 -14.00
CA VAL A 863 3.91 26.36 -14.31
C VAL A 863 4.42 25.51 -13.16
N GLU A 864 3.49 24.98 -12.39
CA GLU A 864 3.76 24.08 -11.25
C GLU A 864 3.39 22.66 -11.64
N VAL A 865 4.37 21.76 -11.59
CA VAL A 865 4.17 20.35 -11.92
C VAL A 865 4.15 19.53 -10.63
N TRP A 866 3.14 18.71 -10.46
CA TRP A 866 2.98 17.77 -9.37
C TRP A 866 3.38 16.38 -9.82
N THR A 867 4.26 15.75 -9.05
CA THR A 867 4.74 14.38 -9.28
C THR A 867 4.56 13.55 -8.04
N THR A 868 4.50 12.24 -8.18
CA THR A 868 4.66 11.36 -7.01
C THR A 868 6.03 11.58 -6.37
N PRO A 869 6.24 11.27 -5.09
CA PRO A 869 7.52 11.46 -4.42
C PRO A 869 8.55 10.37 -4.75
N THR A 870 8.65 10.00 -6.04
CA THR A 870 9.65 9.05 -6.54
C THR A 870 11.07 9.60 -6.40
N ASN A 871 12.04 8.70 -6.28
CA ASN A 871 13.46 9.00 -6.17
C ASN A 871 14.19 8.73 -7.49
N SER A 872 15.37 9.31 -7.64
CA SER A 872 16.26 9.00 -8.76
C SER A 872 16.83 7.60 -8.62
N VAL A 873 17.04 6.93 -9.76
CA VAL A 873 17.72 5.63 -9.79
C VAL A 873 19.19 5.71 -9.40
N GLU A 874 19.83 6.86 -9.60
CA GLU A 874 21.17 7.16 -9.11
C GLU A 874 21.08 7.94 -7.80
N ARG A 875 21.78 7.46 -6.79
CA ARG A 875 21.80 8.12 -5.48
C ARG A 875 22.24 9.60 -5.62
N ASP A 876 21.57 10.47 -4.85
CA ASP A 876 21.88 11.92 -4.76
C ASP A 876 21.75 12.70 -6.09
N LYS A 877 21.25 12.06 -7.14
CA LYS A 877 20.94 12.75 -8.39
C LYS A 877 19.51 13.33 -8.36
N PRO A 878 19.30 14.49 -8.99
CA PRO A 878 17.94 15.01 -9.16
C PRO A 878 17.17 14.22 -10.23
N LEU A 879 15.85 14.22 -10.12
CA LEU A 879 14.96 13.89 -11.23
C LEU A 879 14.71 15.17 -12.04
N ARG A 880 14.86 15.11 -13.36
CA ARG A 880 14.78 16.28 -14.23
C ARG A 880 13.74 16.10 -15.34
N MET A 881 13.08 17.18 -15.69
CA MET A 881 12.18 17.27 -16.83
C MET A 881 12.34 18.61 -17.52
N LEU A 882 11.92 18.69 -18.77
CA LEU A 882 11.76 19.95 -19.48
C LEU A 882 10.28 20.34 -19.51
N VAL A 883 10.00 21.60 -19.23
CA VAL A 883 8.71 22.25 -19.42
C VAL A 883 8.90 23.38 -20.40
N ASN A 884 8.43 23.23 -21.64
CA ASN A 884 8.67 24.17 -22.74
C ASN A 884 10.16 24.56 -22.88
N GLU A 885 11.03 23.54 -22.95
CA GLU A 885 12.51 23.67 -23.06
C GLU A 885 13.22 24.19 -21.79
N MET A 886 12.48 24.62 -20.77
CA MET A 886 13.06 24.98 -19.48
C MET A 886 13.26 23.75 -18.60
N GLU A 887 14.47 23.57 -18.10
CA GLU A 887 14.74 22.48 -17.15
C GLU A 887 14.10 22.75 -15.79
N CYS A 888 13.26 21.82 -15.37
CA CYS A 888 12.64 21.77 -14.06
C CYS A 888 13.19 20.57 -13.30
N THR A 889 13.72 20.82 -12.12
CA THR A 889 14.45 19.84 -11.33
C THR A 889 13.72 19.55 -10.04
N LEU A 890 13.51 18.25 -9.76
CA LEU A 890 13.14 17.75 -8.44
C LEU A 890 14.43 17.39 -7.70
N LEU A 891 14.83 18.20 -6.75
CA LEU A 891 16.01 17.96 -5.93
C LEU A 891 15.88 16.62 -5.19
N PRO A 892 17.00 15.87 -5.01
CA PRO A 892 16.97 14.63 -4.24
C PRO A 892 16.43 14.90 -2.84
N ALA A 893 15.65 13.95 -2.35
CA ALA A 893 15.19 13.92 -0.96
C ALA A 893 16.15 13.01 -0.20
N ASP A 894 16.90 13.56 0.74
CA ASP A 894 17.87 12.78 1.51
C ASP A 894 17.20 12.14 2.73
N VAL A 895 16.81 10.88 2.61
CA VAL A 895 16.20 10.13 3.72
C VAL A 895 17.26 9.59 4.69
N ASN A 896 18.54 9.68 4.36
CA ASN A 896 19.64 9.06 5.12
C ASN A 896 20.75 10.01 5.53
N ALA A 897 20.59 11.31 5.39
CA ALA A 897 21.60 12.29 5.83
C ALA A 897 21.84 12.29 7.36
N GLY A 898 21.77 11.13 7.97
CA GLY A 898 21.87 10.96 9.42
C GLY A 898 20.62 11.38 10.18
N SER A 899 19.58 11.75 9.44
CA SER A 899 18.27 12.12 9.96
C SER A 899 17.21 11.68 8.97
N PRO A 900 16.22 10.87 9.37
CA PRO A 900 15.02 10.64 8.59
C PRO A 900 14.20 11.92 8.36
N GLU A 901 14.72 13.08 8.77
CA GLU A 901 14.06 14.37 8.89
C GLU A 901 14.43 15.36 7.78
N ASP A 902 14.94 14.91 6.62
CA ASP A 902 15.00 15.81 5.47
C ASP A 902 13.60 16.35 5.18
N GLU A 903 13.40 17.66 5.32
CA GLU A 903 12.09 18.30 5.20
C GLU A 903 11.44 18.01 3.84
N ARG A 904 12.23 17.91 2.77
CA ARG A 904 11.73 17.63 1.42
C ARG A 904 11.19 16.21 1.33
N TRP A 905 11.86 15.26 1.95
CA TRP A 905 11.40 13.88 2.03
C TRP A 905 10.15 13.77 2.91
N CYS A 906 10.21 14.29 4.13
CA CYS A 906 9.08 14.27 5.08
C CYS A 906 7.80 14.86 4.46
N VAL A 907 7.89 16.05 3.87
CA VAL A 907 6.74 16.70 3.22
C VAL A 907 6.29 15.89 2.00
N GLY A 908 7.21 15.39 1.19
CA GLY A 908 6.91 14.63 -0.01
C GLY A 908 6.14 13.35 0.28
N VAL A 909 6.60 12.53 1.22
CA VAL A 909 5.97 11.24 1.56
C VAL A 909 4.67 11.41 2.34
N LEU A 910 4.58 12.41 3.22
CA LEU A 910 3.33 12.72 3.92
C LEU A 910 2.26 13.28 2.98
N ASP A 911 2.64 14.20 2.10
CA ASP A 911 1.71 14.76 1.11
C ASP A 911 1.45 13.82 -0.07
N ASN A 912 2.22 12.74 -0.18
CA ASN A 912 2.23 11.80 -1.31
C ASN A 912 2.39 12.52 -2.66
N ILE A 913 3.14 13.61 -2.68
CA ILE A 913 3.39 14.45 -3.85
C ILE A 913 4.63 15.33 -3.65
N ARG A 914 5.34 15.60 -4.76
CA ARG A 914 6.37 16.62 -4.84
C ARG A 914 5.99 17.66 -5.89
N LYS A 915 6.41 18.91 -5.69
CA LYS A 915 6.08 20.03 -6.56
C LYS A 915 7.35 20.66 -7.08
N THR A 916 7.40 20.92 -8.38
CA THR A 916 8.42 21.74 -9.00
C THR A 916 7.77 22.89 -9.76
N ARG A 917 8.50 24.00 -9.95
CA ARG A 917 7.96 25.22 -10.55
C ARG A 917 8.97 25.81 -11.53
N CYS A 918 8.43 26.29 -12.64
CA CYS A 918 9.15 27.19 -13.52
C CYS A 918 8.30 28.43 -13.84
N VAL A 919 8.94 29.49 -14.29
CA VAL A 919 8.26 30.75 -14.65
C VAL A 919 8.46 30.98 -16.13
N THR A 920 7.39 31.24 -16.84
CA THR A 920 7.40 31.52 -18.27
C THR A 920 6.49 32.71 -18.56
N THR A 921 6.74 33.40 -19.67
CA THR A 921 5.89 34.50 -20.14
C THR A 921 5.03 34.04 -21.28
N PHE A 922 3.71 34.22 -21.14
CA PHE A 922 2.75 33.93 -22.18
C PHE A 922 2.15 35.23 -22.73
N GLU A 923 1.98 35.28 -24.04
CA GLU A 923 1.14 36.25 -24.73
C GLU A 923 -0.31 35.77 -24.72
N GLU A 924 -1.27 36.66 -25.11
CA GLU A 924 -2.67 36.27 -25.28
C GLU A 924 -2.83 35.28 -26.44
N GLY A 925 -3.57 34.20 -26.21
CA GLY A 925 -3.87 33.18 -27.22
C GLY A 925 -3.72 31.76 -26.71
N VAL A 926 -3.79 30.78 -27.62
CA VAL A 926 -3.62 29.36 -27.32
C VAL A 926 -2.14 29.00 -27.28
N TRP A 927 -1.73 28.35 -26.21
CA TRP A 927 -0.35 27.92 -25.98
C TRP A 927 -0.29 26.42 -25.70
N GLU A 928 0.82 25.79 -26.10
CA GLU A 928 1.16 24.43 -25.73
C GLU A 928 2.06 24.42 -24.47
N ILE A 929 1.71 23.58 -23.49
CA ILE A 929 2.60 23.18 -22.42
C ILE A 929 3.13 21.80 -22.79
N ARG A 930 4.44 21.72 -23.02
CA ARG A 930 5.14 20.48 -23.37
C ARG A 930 5.97 20.00 -22.21
N ILE A 931 5.76 18.75 -21.78
CA ILE A 931 6.55 18.11 -20.73
C ILE A 931 7.32 16.95 -21.32
N GLN A 932 8.64 16.93 -21.10
CA GLN A 932 9.57 15.90 -21.55
C GLN A 932 10.43 15.44 -20.37
N PRO A 933 10.54 14.14 -20.10
CA PRO A 933 11.40 13.61 -19.06
C PRO A 933 12.85 13.59 -19.54
N LEU A 934 13.80 13.76 -18.62
CA LEU A 934 15.23 13.55 -18.88
C LEU A 934 15.70 12.20 -18.31
N GLU A 935 15.07 11.72 -17.25
CA GLU A 935 15.33 10.42 -16.63
C GLU A 935 14.03 9.61 -16.46
N ALA A 936 14.19 8.29 -16.32
CA ALA A 936 13.12 7.39 -15.89
C ALA A 936 12.79 7.58 -14.40
N GLY A 937 11.64 7.06 -13.97
CA GLY A 937 11.21 7.10 -12.56
C GLY A 937 10.28 8.26 -12.23
N LEU A 938 10.23 9.30 -13.06
CA LEU A 938 9.33 10.44 -12.86
C LEU A 938 7.90 10.06 -13.20
N ILE A 939 6.95 10.37 -12.31
CA ILE A 939 5.52 10.13 -12.49
C ILE A 939 4.78 11.44 -12.33
N LEU A 940 4.20 11.91 -13.43
CA LEU A 940 3.44 13.16 -13.48
C LEU A 940 2.00 12.92 -13.04
N GLU A 941 1.48 13.73 -12.12
CA GLU A 941 0.09 13.65 -11.68
C GLU A 941 -0.74 14.82 -12.18
N ARG A 942 -0.23 16.05 -12.03
CA ARG A 942 -1.01 17.28 -12.31
C ARG A 942 -0.12 18.43 -12.71
N ILE A 943 -0.69 19.33 -13.49
CA ILE A 943 -0.06 20.58 -13.88
C ILE A 943 -0.99 21.73 -13.48
N LEU A 944 -0.43 22.73 -12.80
CA LEU A 944 -1.10 23.99 -12.51
C LEU A 944 -0.40 25.13 -13.26
N VAL A 945 -1.16 26.02 -13.89
CA VAL A 945 -0.61 27.24 -14.49
C VAL A 945 -1.36 28.43 -13.90
N TYR A 946 -0.64 29.39 -13.36
CA TYR A 946 -1.23 30.57 -12.73
C TYR A 946 -0.32 31.79 -12.82
N LYS A 947 -0.88 32.99 -12.75
CA LYS A 947 -0.11 34.23 -12.79
C LYS A 947 0.91 34.29 -11.66
N LYS A 948 2.11 34.76 -11.95
CA LYS A 948 3.14 35.06 -10.94
C LYS A 948 2.58 36.05 -9.92
N GLY A 949 2.67 35.67 -8.64
CA GLY A 949 2.08 36.44 -7.53
C GLY A 949 0.66 36.01 -7.12
N TYR A 950 0.03 35.08 -7.84
CA TYR A 950 -1.22 34.46 -7.40
C TYR A 950 -1.00 33.69 -6.09
N LYS A 951 -1.88 33.90 -5.12
CA LYS A 951 -1.81 33.20 -3.83
C LYS A 951 -2.77 32.03 -3.84
N MET A 952 -2.21 30.83 -4.01
CA MET A 952 -2.96 29.61 -3.94
C MET A 952 -3.56 29.43 -2.53
N PRO A 953 -4.86 29.14 -2.36
CA PRO A 953 -5.44 28.78 -1.08
C PRO A 953 -4.78 27.54 -0.50
N LYS A 954 -4.66 27.45 0.83
CA LYS A 954 -4.15 26.25 1.49
C LYS A 954 -5.09 25.06 1.20
N SER A 955 -4.55 24.01 0.61
CA SER A 955 -5.33 22.88 0.15
C SER A 955 -4.44 21.64 0.06
N TYR A 956 -4.99 20.48 0.40
CA TYR A 956 -4.33 19.19 0.23
C TYR A 956 -4.57 18.65 -1.19
N LEU A 957 -5.83 18.53 -1.59
CA LEU A 957 -6.19 17.99 -2.92
C LEU A 957 -5.91 18.96 -4.08
N GLY A 958 -5.81 20.26 -3.79
CA GLY A 958 -5.70 21.31 -4.81
C GLY A 958 -7.02 21.61 -5.53
N PRO A 959 -6.99 22.59 -6.46
CA PRO A 959 -8.16 22.90 -7.27
C PRO A 959 -8.57 21.68 -8.09
N GLN A 960 -9.88 21.58 -8.35
CA GLN A 960 -10.41 20.57 -9.28
C GLN A 960 -9.92 20.88 -10.69
N GLU A 961 -9.87 19.85 -11.51
CA GLU A 961 -9.50 20.03 -12.91
C GLU A 961 -10.35 21.10 -13.58
N GLY A 962 -9.70 21.93 -14.38
CA GLY A 962 -10.35 22.98 -15.13
C GLY A 962 -11.19 22.42 -16.28
N TYR A 963 -12.12 23.23 -16.76
CA TYR A 963 -12.87 22.89 -17.96
C TYR A 963 -11.95 22.90 -19.18
N TYR A 964 -12.14 21.94 -20.09
CA TYR A 964 -11.47 21.90 -21.39
C TYR A 964 -12.45 21.57 -22.53
N THR A 965 -12.12 22.02 -23.74
CA THR A 965 -13.00 21.92 -24.93
C THR A 965 -13.04 20.53 -25.55
#